data_c8d2014b7078c019fa7390b638fe6406
#
_entry.id   c8d2014b7078c019fa7390b638fe6406
#
_cell.length_a   1.000
_cell.length_b   1.000
_cell.length_c   1.000
_cell.angle_alpha   90.00
_cell.angle_beta   90.00
_cell.angle_gamma   90.00
#
_symmetry.space_group_name_H-M   'P 1'
#
loop_
_entity.id
_entity.type
_entity.pdbx_description
1 polymer ?
#
loop_
_entity_poly.entity_id
_entity_poly.type
_entity_poly.pdbx_seq_one_letter_code
_entity_poly.pdbx_strand_id
1 'polypeptide(L)'
;MDINSRIAEELGARPQQVAAAVALLDEGSTVPFIARYRKEVTGSLDDTQLRHLEERLRYLRELEERRRAVLASIEEQGKLTPELAREINLADTKTRLEDLYLPYKQKRRTKGQIALEAGLGPLAEALLQDPTLTPETEAAAYVDADKGVADVKAALEGAKYILMERFAEDADLLARLRGVLQQDAILSARLVPGKETEGAKFSDYFKHDEAFRAVPSHRALAIFRGRNEGILSAALKLGEEGPGIAHPCEGLIAAHFGLKNEGRAADRWLAEVVRWTWKVKLYTSLETDLLGELREKAEEEAIAVFARNLHDLLLAAPAGPRTTLALDPGLRTGCKVAVVDATGKLLATDTVYPHAPRNQWDQTLATLGVLCTKHGVDLIAIGNGTASRESDKLAGELISKYPGLGLTKVMVSEAGASVYSASELAAREFPELDVSLRGAVSIARRLQDPLAELVKIEPKSIGVGQYQHDVSQLKLARSLDAVVEDCVNAVGVDVNTASAALLARISGLNATLAQNIVQFRDANGAFATRDALKKVPRLGEKTFEQAAGFLRVMSGANPLDASAVHPETYPLVQRIAADTGRDIRSLIGDSAFLKRLDPKKFTDESFGLPTVTDILQELDKPGRDPRPEFKTAVFQDGVEKLSDLKPGMVLEGVITNVTNFGAFVDIGVHQDGLVHISALSEKFVKDPYEVVKAGDIVKVKVMEVDVPRNRVGLSMRMGDTPGEKVDGKPGGQARGNGGKPRADKGAPRQTQSAPANNAMASLFANAKQLRK
;
A
#
# COMPACT_ATOMS: atom_id res chain seq x y z
N MET A 1 24.69 17.33 2.73
CA MET A 1 24.14 16.68 1.49
C MET A 1 23.16 17.65 0.84
N ASP A 2 23.25 17.86 -0.47
CA ASP A 2 22.21 18.62 -1.18
C ASP A 2 21.00 17.73 -1.44
N ILE A 3 19.93 17.97 -0.69
CA ILE A 3 18.68 17.19 -0.75
C ILE A 3 18.08 17.24 -2.15
N ASN A 4 18.07 18.41 -2.80
CA ASN A 4 17.47 18.56 -4.11
C ASN A 4 18.21 17.76 -5.18
N SER A 5 19.54 17.77 -5.16
CA SER A 5 20.36 16.98 -6.08
C SER A 5 20.16 15.49 -5.88
N ARG A 6 20.03 15.02 -4.64
CA ARG A 6 19.79 13.61 -4.33
C ARG A 6 18.42 13.14 -4.85
N ILE A 7 17.38 13.91 -4.58
CA ILE A 7 16.04 13.59 -5.09
C ILE A 7 16.01 13.62 -6.62
N ALA A 8 16.70 14.58 -7.23
CA ALA A 8 16.80 14.69 -8.69
C ALA A 8 17.43 13.44 -9.32
N GLU A 9 18.51 12.92 -8.72
CA GLU A 9 19.14 11.67 -9.15
C GLU A 9 18.16 10.47 -9.05
N GLU A 10 17.45 10.34 -7.93
CA GLU A 10 16.49 9.27 -7.70
C GLU A 10 15.28 9.31 -8.67
N LEU A 11 14.84 10.52 -9.05
CA LEU A 11 13.72 10.73 -9.98
C LEU A 11 14.11 10.73 -11.47
N GLY A 12 15.42 10.77 -11.78
CA GLY A 12 15.89 11.02 -13.13
C GLY A 12 15.54 12.42 -13.65
N ALA A 13 15.41 13.41 -12.74
CA ALA A 13 15.06 14.78 -13.03
C ALA A 13 16.27 15.72 -12.87
N ARG A 14 16.12 16.98 -13.29
CA ARG A 14 17.15 18.00 -13.07
C ARG A 14 17.00 18.63 -11.68
N PRO A 15 18.10 18.97 -10.98
CA PRO A 15 18.02 19.60 -9.66
C PRO A 15 17.15 20.86 -9.59
N GLN A 16 17.10 21.66 -10.67
CA GLN A 16 16.27 22.86 -10.75
C GLN A 16 14.77 22.55 -10.75
N GLN A 17 14.36 21.44 -11.38
CA GLN A 17 12.96 20.98 -11.37
C GLN A 17 12.53 20.57 -9.95
N VAL A 18 13.42 19.85 -9.26
CA VAL A 18 13.18 19.45 -7.87
C VAL A 18 13.15 20.66 -6.95
N ALA A 19 14.10 21.59 -7.08
CA ALA A 19 14.13 22.82 -6.28
C ALA A 19 12.85 23.64 -6.45
N ALA A 20 12.34 23.77 -7.68
CA ALA A 20 11.10 24.47 -7.97
C ALA A 20 9.87 23.76 -7.34
N ALA A 21 9.81 22.43 -7.45
CA ALA A 21 8.72 21.65 -6.83
C ALA A 21 8.77 21.74 -5.30
N VAL A 22 9.96 21.66 -4.70
CA VAL A 22 10.15 21.81 -3.24
C VAL A 22 9.69 23.20 -2.77
N ALA A 23 10.03 24.26 -3.50
CA ALA A 23 9.58 25.62 -3.16
C ALA A 23 8.06 25.73 -3.16
N LEU A 24 7.38 25.18 -4.17
CA LEU A 24 5.94 25.15 -4.26
C LEU A 24 5.29 24.35 -3.11
N LEU A 25 5.84 23.20 -2.75
CA LEU A 25 5.38 22.42 -1.62
C LEU A 25 5.56 23.16 -0.29
N ASP A 26 6.69 23.83 -0.10
CA ASP A 26 6.98 24.62 1.11
C ASP A 26 6.06 25.83 1.24
N GLU A 27 5.61 26.40 0.12
CA GLU A 27 4.59 27.43 0.07
C GLU A 27 3.16 26.92 0.36
N GLY A 28 3.00 25.59 0.45
CA GLY A 28 1.74 24.90 0.74
C GLY A 28 0.91 24.57 -0.49
N SER A 29 1.51 24.53 -1.67
CA SER A 29 0.86 24.00 -2.87
C SER A 29 0.72 22.48 -2.76
N THR A 30 -0.42 21.95 -3.22
CA THR A 30 -0.68 20.50 -3.21
C THR A 30 -0.09 19.81 -4.42
N VAL A 31 0.19 18.51 -4.32
CA VAL A 31 0.72 17.72 -5.44
C VAL A 31 -0.20 17.77 -6.68
N PRO A 32 -1.52 17.59 -6.60
CA PRO A 32 -2.40 17.68 -7.78
C PRO A 32 -2.33 19.06 -8.47
N PHE A 33 -2.26 20.15 -7.69
CA PHE A 33 -2.15 21.50 -8.23
C PHE A 33 -0.81 21.70 -8.97
N ILE A 34 0.29 21.28 -8.36
CA ILE A 34 1.62 21.41 -8.98
C ILE A 34 1.70 20.59 -10.27
N ALA A 35 1.26 19.33 -10.24
CA ALA A 35 1.28 18.43 -11.39
C ALA A 35 0.49 18.98 -12.58
N ARG A 36 -0.66 19.62 -12.32
CA ARG A 36 -1.56 20.08 -13.37
C ARG A 36 -1.29 21.51 -13.81
N TYR A 37 -1.03 22.42 -12.89
CA TYR A 37 -1.05 23.87 -13.16
C TYR A 37 0.31 24.57 -12.97
N ARG A 38 1.39 23.83 -12.68
CA ARG A 38 2.74 24.38 -12.50
C ARG A 38 3.81 23.63 -13.32
N LYS A 39 3.41 23.10 -14.48
CA LYS A 39 4.26 22.30 -15.37
C LYS A 39 5.47 23.05 -15.90
N GLU A 40 5.34 24.34 -16.25
CA GLU A 40 6.46 25.16 -16.70
C GLU A 40 7.53 25.28 -15.62
N VAL A 41 7.12 25.53 -14.39
CA VAL A 41 8.02 25.78 -13.26
C VAL A 41 8.76 24.51 -12.87
N THR A 42 8.06 23.37 -12.89
CA THR A 42 8.62 22.06 -12.48
C THR A 42 9.19 21.26 -13.66
N GLY A 43 9.08 21.77 -14.88
CA GLY A 43 9.50 21.04 -16.08
C GLY A 43 8.70 19.77 -16.30
N SER A 44 7.40 19.83 -16.03
CA SER A 44 6.41 18.76 -16.23
C SER A 44 6.62 17.51 -15.38
N LEU A 45 7.07 17.67 -14.13
CA LEU A 45 7.01 16.56 -13.16
C LEU A 45 5.55 16.12 -12.98
N ASP A 46 5.30 14.83 -13.12
CA ASP A 46 3.97 14.25 -12.96
C ASP A 46 3.62 14.02 -11.47
N ASP A 47 2.37 13.63 -11.21
CA ASP A 47 1.84 13.37 -9.88
C ASP A 47 2.62 12.25 -9.15
N THR A 48 2.97 11.17 -9.85
CA THR A 48 3.76 10.06 -9.29
C THR A 48 5.15 10.52 -8.87
N GLN A 49 5.83 11.29 -9.72
CA GLN A 49 7.14 11.87 -9.42
C GLN A 49 7.06 12.85 -8.24
N LEU A 50 6.02 13.68 -8.19
CA LEU A 50 5.82 14.65 -7.11
C LEU A 50 5.47 13.97 -5.79
N ARG A 51 4.69 12.90 -5.76
CA ARG A 51 4.43 12.11 -4.55
C ARG A 51 5.71 11.44 -4.04
N HIS A 52 6.50 10.87 -4.93
CA HIS A 52 7.81 10.34 -4.56
C HIS A 52 8.74 11.42 -4.00
N LEU A 53 8.79 12.60 -4.66
CA LEU A 53 9.56 13.75 -4.19
C LEU A 53 9.11 14.17 -2.77
N GLU A 54 7.81 14.30 -2.53
CA GLU A 54 7.26 14.69 -1.23
C GLU A 54 7.66 13.69 -0.11
N GLU A 55 7.60 12.40 -0.39
CA GLU A 55 8.02 11.36 0.55
C GLU A 55 9.52 11.40 0.83
N ARG A 56 10.34 11.47 -0.24
CA ARG A 56 11.80 11.54 -0.14
C ARG A 56 12.30 12.81 0.55
N LEU A 57 11.65 13.94 0.26
CA LEU A 57 11.95 15.22 0.88
C LEU A 57 11.78 15.15 2.41
N ARG A 58 10.69 14.54 2.87
CA ARG A 58 10.43 14.33 4.29
C ARG A 58 11.52 13.47 4.91
N TYR A 59 11.80 12.31 4.33
CA TYR A 59 12.83 11.39 4.82
C TYR A 59 14.21 12.06 4.90
N LEU A 60 14.63 12.75 3.85
CA LEU A 60 15.95 13.39 3.80
C LEU A 60 16.05 14.58 4.74
N ARG A 61 14.97 15.31 4.96
CA ARG A 61 14.93 16.40 5.97
C ARG A 61 15.04 15.83 7.39
N GLU A 62 14.33 14.74 7.70
CA GLU A 62 14.48 14.05 8.98
C GLU A 62 15.89 13.49 9.19
N LEU A 63 16.50 12.92 8.15
CA LEU A 63 17.88 12.45 8.18
C LEU A 63 18.86 13.59 8.45
N GLU A 64 18.69 14.75 7.80
CA GLU A 64 19.56 15.92 7.97
C GLU A 64 19.39 16.54 9.37
N GLU A 65 18.19 16.62 9.87
CA GLU A 65 17.92 17.05 11.26
C GLU A 65 18.61 16.12 12.27
N ARG A 66 18.47 14.80 12.06
CA ARG A 66 19.15 13.80 12.89
C ARG A 66 20.66 13.92 12.82
N ARG A 67 21.22 14.15 11.63
CA ARG A 67 22.66 14.37 11.41
C ARG A 67 23.18 15.55 12.22
N ARG A 68 22.48 16.67 12.17
CA ARG A 68 22.84 17.88 12.96
C ARG A 68 22.82 17.58 14.46
N ALA A 69 21.80 16.87 14.93
CA ALA A 69 21.71 16.48 16.34
C ALA A 69 22.87 15.56 16.76
N VAL A 70 23.25 14.60 15.90
CA VAL A 70 24.40 13.70 16.15
C VAL A 70 25.71 14.48 16.20
N LEU A 71 25.99 15.35 15.22
CA LEU A 71 27.19 16.18 15.20
C LEU A 71 27.29 17.05 16.46
N ALA A 72 26.22 17.75 16.83
CA ALA A 72 26.17 18.58 18.01
C ALA A 72 26.45 17.77 19.30
N SER A 73 25.84 16.60 19.43
CA SER A 73 26.05 15.73 20.59
C SER A 73 27.49 15.23 20.73
N ILE A 74 28.16 14.92 19.63
CA ILE A 74 29.56 14.47 19.64
C ILE A 74 30.50 15.65 19.92
N GLU A 75 30.19 16.83 19.38
CA GLU A 75 30.93 18.07 19.61
C GLU A 75 30.88 18.50 21.08
N GLU A 76 29.70 18.46 21.73
CA GLU A 76 29.52 18.71 23.16
C GLU A 76 30.37 17.78 24.03
N GLN A 77 30.64 16.56 23.58
CA GLN A 77 31.51 15.60 24.25
C GLN A 77 33.01 15.89 24.01
N GLY A 78 33.33 16.84 23.14
CA GLY A 78 34.72 17.13 22.75
C GLY A 78 35.41 16.02 21.94
N LYS A 79 34.62 15.16 21.29
CA LYS A 79 35.10 13.97 20.59
C LYS A 79 34.95 14.04 19.06
N LEU A 80 34.43 15.16 18.54
CA LEU A 80 34.24 15.33 17.09
C LEU A 80 35.60 15.63 16.41
N THR A 81 36.09 14.68 15.62
CA THR A 81 37.24 14.85 14.76
C THR A 81 36.83 15.26 13.34
N PRO A 82 37.73 15.92 12.54
CA PRO A 82 37.40 16.24 11.15
C PRO A 82 37.05 15.03 10.29
N GLU A 83 37.70 13.89 10.52
CA GLU A 83 37.46 12.63 9.81
C GLU A 83 36.08 12.11 10.15
N LEU A 84 35.70 12.02 11.44
CA LEU A 84 34.38 11.58 11.89
C LEU A 84 33.27 12.50 11.38
N ALA A 85 33.50 13.82 11.42
CA ALA A 85 32.55 14.79 10.88
C ALA A 85 32.31 14.56 9.38
N ARG A 86 33.38 14.26 8.63
CA ARG A 86 33.29 13.93 7.21
C ARG A 86 32.49 12.65 6.97
N GLU A 87 32.76 11.58 7.71
CA GLU A 87 32.02 10.32 7.58
C GLU A 87 30.52 10.49 7.92
N ILE A 88 30.20 11.20 9.00
CA ILE A 88 28.82 11.52 9.39
C ILE A 88 28.12 12.33 8.29
N ASN A 89 28.81 13.29 7.67
CA ASN A 89 28.25 14.08 6.58
C ASN A 89 28.06 13.29 5.28
N LEU A 90 28.82 12.23 5.07
CA LEU A 90 28.70 11.32 3.92
C LEU A 90 27.68 10.21 4.15
N ALA A 91 27.23 9.96 5.38
CA ALA A 91 26.24 8.94 5.68
C ALA A 91 24.95 9.23 4.91
N ASP A 92 24.55 8.33 4.03
CA ASP A 92 23.40 8.45 3.12
C ASP A 92 22.12 7.78 3.67
N THR A 93 22.27 7.01 4.74
CA THR A 93 21.17 6.31 5.41
C THR A 93 21.16 6.58 6.91
N LYS A 94 19.97 6.47 7.51
CA LYS A 94 19.82 6.58 8.96
C LYS A 94 20.62 5.49 9.69
N THR A 95 20.63 4.26 9.15
CA THR A 95 21.39 3.13 9.71
C THR A 95 22.88 3.46 9.80
N ARG A 96 23.51 3.93 8.72
CA ARG A 96 24.93 4.32 8.73
C ARG A 96 25.21 5.47 9.71
N LEU A 97 24.33 6.44 9.77
CA LEU A 97 24.42 7.56 10.72
C LEU A 97 24.39 7.10 12.17
N GLU A 98 23.46 6.20 12.51
CA GLU A 98 23.35 5.65 13.86
C GLU A 98 24.52 4.73 14.22
N ASP A 99 25.06 3.96 13.27
CA ASP A 99 26.26 3.15 13.47
C ASP A 99 27.47 4.02 13.83
N LEU A 100 27.68 5.14 13.11
CA LEU A 100 28.75 6.10 13.39
C LEU A 100 28.56 6.81 14.73
N TYR A 101 27.32 7.04 15.15
CA TYR A 101 26.99 7.66 16.43
C TYR A 101 27.08 6.71 17.62
N LEU A 102 26.98 5.39 17.39
CA LEU A 102 26.85 4.37 18.44
C LEU A 102 27.93 4.46 19.55
N PRO A 103 29.24 4.69 19.26
CA PRO A 103 30.27 4.85 20.29
C PRO A 103 30.09 6.09 21.18
N TYR A 104 29.38 7.11 20.70
CA TYR A 104 29.20 8.41 21.35
C TYR A 104 27.83 8.58 22.02
N LYS A 105 26.94 7.62 21.76
CA LYS A 105 25.58 7.63 22.33
C LYS A 105 25.63 7.47 23.83
N GLN A 106 24.97 8.37 24.57
CA GLN A 106 24.83 8.24 26.01
C GLN A 106 24.15 6.91 26.38
N LYS A 107 24.85 6.08 27.12
CA LYS A 107 24.39 4.76 27.55
C LYS A 107 24.26 4.70 29.06
N ARG A 108 23.45 3.78 29.55
CA ARG A 108 23.51 3.38 30.96
C ARG A 108 24.89 2.77 31.21
N ARG A 109 25.41 2.93 32.44
CA ARG A 109 26.71 2.41 32.87
C ARG A 109 26.83 0.92 32.52
N THR A 110 27.68 0.60 31.53
CA THR A 110 27.89 -0.74 31.00
C THR A 110 28.98 -1.46 31.79
N LYS A 111 29.05 -2.82 31.62
CA LYS A 111 30.15 -3.61 32.21
C LYS A 111 31.52 -3.20 31.70
N GLY A 112 31.63 -2.85 30.39
CA GLY A 112 32.87 -2.35 29.81
C GLY A 112 33.26 -0.98 30.38
N GLN A 113 32.29 -0.10 30.61
CA GLN A 113 32.51 1.20 31.22
C GLN A 113 32.95 1.08 32.68
N ILE A 114 32.33 0.18 33.45
CA ILE A 114 32.76 -0.15 34.83
C ILE A 114 34.21 -0.68 34.83
N ALA A 115 34.55 -1.52 33.87
CA ALA A 115 35.91 -2.06 33.74
C ALA A 115 36.94 -0.98 33.36
N LEU A 116 36.55 -0.02 32.51
CA LEU A 116 37.38 1.16 32.19
C LEU A 116 37.64 2.05 33.41
N GLU A 117 36.59 2.31 34.22
CA GLU A 117 36.68 3.07 35.44
C GLU A 117 37.54 2.35 36.50
N ALA A 118 37.55 1.02 36.50
CA ALA A 118 38.41 0.20 37.35
C ALA A 118 39.89 0.16 36.83
N GLY A 119 40.20 0.79 35.71
CA GLY A 119 41.57 0.90 35.18
C GLY A 119 42.02 -0.26 34.34
N LEU A 120 41.11 -1.10 33.82
CA LEU A 120 41.43 -2.29 33.01
C LEU A 120 41.62 -2.01 31.52
N GLY A 121 41.51 -0.75 31.06
CA GLY A 121 41.75 -0.35 29.68
C GLY A 121 43.13 -0.73 29.16
N PRO A 122 44.25 -0.40 29.86
CA PRO A 122 45.60 -0.77 29.45
C PRO A 122 45.83 -2.29 29.34
N LEU A 123 45.23 -3.10 30.20
CA LEU A 123 45.25 -4.57 30.09
C LEU A 123 44.59 -5.07 28.81
N ALA A 124 43.39 -4.57 28.51
CA ALA A 124 42.69 -4.92 27.30
C ALA A 124 43.50 -4.55 26.03
N GLU A 125 44.12 -3.35 26.02
CA GLU A 125 44.92 -2.89 24.92
C GLU A 125 46.23 -3.68 24.74
N ALA A 126 46.91 -3.98 25.83
CA ALA A 126 48.15 -4.77 25.80
C ALA A 126 47.94 -6.19 25.21
N LEU A 127 46.91 -6.88 25.66
CA LEU A 127 46.57 -8.22 25.16
C LEU A 127 46.08 -8.21 23.68
N LEU A 128 45.46 -7.10 23.24
CA LEU A 128 45.05 -6.92 21.86
C LEU A 128 46.23 -6.67 20.94
N GLN A 129 47.14 -5.80 21.35
CA GLN A 129 48.30 -5.40 20.56
C GLN A 129 49.41 -6.44 20.51
N ASP A 130 49.67 -7.10 21.62
CA ASP A 130 50.65 -8.20 21.72
C ASP A 130 50.08 -9.49 22.23
N PRO A 131 49.52 -10.35 21.35
CA PRO A 131 48.97 -11.64 21.71
C PRO A 131 49.99 -12.70 22.25
N THR A 132 51.28 -12.37 22.26
CA THR A 132 52.32 -13.25 22.87
C THR A 132 52.29 -13.18 24.39
N LEU A 133 51.72 -12.12 24.97
CA LEU A 133 51.57 -11.92 26.40
C LEU A 133 50.65 -13.00 26.99
N THR A 134 51.02 -13.50 28.17
CA THR A 134 50.16 -14.45 28.93
C THR A 134 49.07 -13.69 29.66
N PRO A 135 47.81 -13.89 29.35
CA PRO A 135 46.72 -13.11 29.92
C PRO A 135 46.68 -13.10 31.45
N GLU A 136 46.88 -14.25 32.07
CA GLU A 136 46.85 -14.39 33.51
C GLU A 136 48.00 -13.65 34.20
N THR A 137 49.17 -13.64 33.59
CA THR A 137 50.35 -12.95 34.09
C THR A 137 50.17 -11.44 34.02
N GLU A 138 49.69 -10.95 32.89
CA GLU A 138 49.45 -9.50 32.70
C GLU A 138 48.30 -9.03 33.63
N ALA A 139 47.23 -9.80 33.73
CA ALA A 139 46.06 -9.44 34.56
C ALA A 139 46.37 -9.37 36.03
N ALA A 140 47.37 -10.10 36.54
CA ALA A 140 47.77 -10.09 37.95
C ALA A 140 48.17 -8.68 38.45
N ALA A 141 48.74 -7.82 37.59
CA ALA A 141 49.08 -6.46 37.90
C ALA A 141 47.90 -5.51 38.07
N TYR A 142 46.73 -5.91 37.67
CA TYR A 142 45.48 -5.10 37.69
C TYR A 142 44.47 -5.55 38.75
N VAL A 143 44.82 -6.53 39.58
CA VAL A 143 44.00 -6.96 40.71
C VAL A 143 43.96 -5.84 41.77
N ASP A 144 42.77 -5.33 42.04
CA ASP A 144 42.54 -4.24 42.99
C ASP A 144 41.11 -4.36 43.55
N ALA A 145 41.01 -4.88 44.76
CA ALA A 145 39.74 -5.11 45.44
C ALA A 145 38.96 -3.82 45.68
N ASP A 146 39.65 -2.70 45.90
CA ASP A 146 39.02 -1.40 46.14
C ASP A 146 38.34 -0.85 44.90
N LYS A 147 38.80 -1.26 43.73
CA LYS A 147 38.20 -0.94 42.41
C LYS A 147 37.22 -2.02 41.94
N GLY A 148 36.93 -3.01 42.74
CA GLY A 148 36.03 -4.11 42.42
C GLY A 148 36.66 -5.21 41.52
N VAL A 149 37.98 -5.25 41.37
CA VAL A 149 38.73 -6.28 40.66
C VAL A 149 39.33 -7.24 41.66
N ALA A 150 38.55 -8.23 42.10
CA ALA A 150 38.89 -9.11 43.21
C ALA A 150 40.01 -10.10 42.89
N ASP A 151 40.16 -10.55 41.65
CA ASP A 151 41.11 -11.55 41.19
C ASP A 151 41.50 -11.40 39.72
N VAL A 152 42.44 -12.22 39.26
CA VAL A 152 42.90 -12.28 37.87
C VAL A 152 41.76 -12.55 36.90
N LYS A 153 40.82 -13.42 37.28
CA LYS A 153 39.64 -13.74 36.43
C LYS A 153 38.75 -12.51 36.27
N ALA A 154 38.51 -11.78 37.34
CA ALA A 154 37.73 -10.53 37.25
C ALA A 154 38.40 -9.47 36.40
N ALA A 155 39.75 -9.37 36.46
CA ALA A 155 40.54 -8.48 35.59
C ALA A 155 40.40 -8.85 34.10
N LEU A 156 40.56 -10.13 33.75
CA LEU A 156 40.40 -10.61 32.38
C LEU A 156 38.97 -10.49 31.87
N GLU A 157 37.99 -10.71 32.75
CA GLU A 157 36.58 -10.52 32.38
C GLU A 157 36.24 -9.05 32.11
N GLY A 158 36.74 -8.15 32.91
CA GLY A 158 36.63 -6.70 32.67
C GLY A 158 37.28 -6.28 31.35
N ALA A 159 38.52 -6.71 31.11
CA ALA A 159 39.20 -6.45 29.84
C ALA A 159 38.44 -7.01 28.63
N LYS A 160 37.84 -8.21 28.76
CA LYS A 160 36.96 -8.79 27.75
C LYS A 160 35.76 -7.90 27.46
N TYR A 161 35.06 -7.40 28.46
CA TYR A 161 33.92 -6.49 28.26
C TYR A 161 34.31 -5.18 27.56
N ILE A 162 35.48 -4.64 27.83
CA ILE A 162 36.01 -3.44 27.14
C ILE A 162 36.16 -3.73 25.65
N LEU A 163 36.84 -4.81 25.28
CA LEU A 163 37.05 -5.18 23.87
C LEU A 163 35.75 -5.57 23.18
N MET A 164 34.85 -6.26 23.86
CA MET A 164 33.54 -6.59 23.30
C MET A 164 32.72 -5.36 22.92
N GLU A 165 32.74 -4.32 23.75
CA GLU A 165 32.06 -3.05 23.45
C GLU A 165 32.72 -2.32 22.29
N ARG A 166 34.05 -2.20 22.31
CA ARG A 166 34.80 -1.60 21.22
C ARG A 166 34.54 -2.26 19.87
N PHE A 167 34.56 -3.60 19.85
CA PHE A 167 34.31 -4.36 18.62
C PHE A 167 32.84 -4.24 18.14
N ALA A 168 31.91 -4.25 19.08
CA ALA A 168 30.48 -4.15 18.77
C ALA A 168 30.04 -2.74 18.31
N GLU A 169 30.86 -1.73 18.51
CA GLU A 169 30.56 -0.33 18.16
C GLU A 169 31.32 0.16 16.93
N ASP A 170 32.08 -0.72 16.29
CA ASP A 170 32.80 -0.40 15.05
C ASP A 170 31.82 -0.35 13.87
N ALA A 171 31.63 0.85 13.31
CA ALA A 171 30.65 1.11 12.26
C ALA A 171 30.92 0.35 10.95
N ASP A 172 32.21 0.14 10.63
CA ASP A 172 32.60 -0.59 9.41
C ASP A 172 32.43 -2.09 9.56
N LEU A 173 32.72 -2.62 10.76
CA LEU A 173 32.40 -4.00 11.10
C LEU A 173 30.89 -4.24 11.03
N LEU A 174 30.07 -3.37 11.63
CA LEU A 174 28.62 -3.47 11.60
C LEU A 174 28.09 -3.47 10.17
N ALA A 175 28.56 -2.57 9.32
CA ALA A 175 28.17 -2.52 7.92
C ALA A 175 28.54 -3.80 7.18
N ARG A 176 29.73 -4.34 7.41
CA ARG A 176 30.24 -5.59 6.80
C ARG A 176 29.41 -6.80 7.23
N LEU A 177 29.17 -6.96 8.53
CA LEU A 177 28.37 -8.09 9.07
C LEU A 177 26.93 -8.02 8.59
N ARG A 178 26.31 -6.83 8.58
CA ARG A 178 24.96 -6.61 8.05
C ARG A 178 24.87 -7.01 6.57
N GLY A 179 25.85 -6.58 5.76
CA GLY A 179 25.90 -6.94 4.33
C GLY A 179 25.98 -8.45 4.10
N VAL A 180 26.81 -9.16 4.88
CA VAL A 180 26.91 -10.64 4.78
C VAL A 180 25.60 -11.32 5.20
N LEU A 181 24.98 -10.86 6.31
CA LEU A 181 23.70 -11.44 6.75
C LEU A 181 22.57 -11.15 5.75
N GLN A 182 22.50 -9.95 5.17
CA GLN A 182 21.52 -9.63 4.14
C GLN A 182 21.65 -10.53 2.91
N GLN A 183 22.88 -10.85 2.52
CA GLN A 183 23.16 -11.61 1.31
C GLN A 183 22.98 -13.12 1.51
N ASP A 184 23.47 -13.66 2.61
CA ASP A 184 23.70 -15.11 2.78
C ASP A 184 22.89 -15.75 3.91
N ALA A 185 22.23 -14.96 4.79
CA ALA A 185 21.45 -15.53 5.87
C ALA A 185 20.14 -16.17 5.36
N ILE A 186 19.67 -17.11 6.15
CA ILE A 186 18.38 -17.80 5.98
C ILE A 186 17.42 -17.31 7.06
N LEU A 187 16.24 -16.83 6.65
CA LEU A 187 15.12 -16.62 7.57
C LEU A 187 14.52 -17.97 7.94
N SER A 188 14.60 -18.33 9.21
CA SER A 188 14.11 -19.58 9.77
C SER A 188 12.89 -19.30 10.64
N ALA A 189 11.73 -19.82 10.27
CA ALA A 189 10.52 -19.79 11.09
C ALA A 189 10.23 -21.18 11.67
N ARG A 190 9.84 -21.23 12.94
CA ARG A 190 9.53 -22.47 13.67
C ARG A 190 8.29 -22.27 14.53
N LEU A 191 7.50 -23.34 14.67
CA LEU A 191 6.39 -23.40 15.61
C LEU A 191 6.89 -23.30 17.06
N VAL A 192 6.24 -22.48 17.86
CA VAL A 192 6.42 -22.49 19.31
C VAL A 192 5.80 -23.77 19.89
N PRO A 193 6.53 -24.56 20.69
CA PRO A 193 6.02 -25.83 21.23
C PRO A 193 4.65 -25.67 21.93
N GLY A 194 3.73 -26.59 21.63
CA GLY A 194 2.38 -26.61 22.20
C GLY A 194 1.36 -25.67 21.53
N LYS A 195 1.71 -25.03 20.42
CA LYS A 195 0.84 -24.10 19.67
C LYS A 195 0.28 -24.67 18.35
N GLU A 196 0.35 -25.97 18.13
CA GLU A 196 -0.03 -26.64 16.88
C GLU A 196 -1.48 -26.36 16.49
N THR A 197 -2.40 -26.49 17.43
CA THR A 197 -3.85 -26.33 17.19
C THR A 197 -4.23 -24.88 17.05
N GLU A 198 -3.73 -24.02 17.95
CA GLU A 198 -3.99 -22.58 17.94
C GLU A 198 -3.40 -21.91 16.68
N GLY A 199 -2.24 -22.41 16.26
CA GLY A 199 -1.48 -21.90 15.12
C GLY A 199 -1.82 -22.51 13.78
N ALA A 200 -2.87 -23.32 13.62
CA ALA A 200 -3.19 -24.05 12.39
C ALA A 200 -3.16 -23.18 11.12
N LYS A 201 -3.56 -21.91 11.21
CA LYS A 201 -3.53 -20.93 10.12
C LYS A 201 -2.10 -20.60 9.62
N PHE A 202 -1.07 -20.86 10.45
CA PHE A 202 0.35 -20.66 10.12
C PHE A 202 1.09 -21.95 9.81
N SER A 203 0.39 -23.06 9.57
CA SER A 203 0.99 -24.39 9.37
C SER A 203 2.07 -24.43 8.30
N ASP A 204 1.96 -23.61 7.26
CA ASP A 204 2.94 -23.50 6.17
C ASP A 204 4.30 -22.97 6.66
N TYR A 205 4.33 -22.31 7.84
CA TYR A 205 5.53 -21.71 8.43
C TYR A 205 6.03 -22.44 9.69
N PHE A 206 5.44 -23.56 10.08
CA PHE A 206 5.88 -24.33 11.25
C PHE A 206 7.32 -24.83 11.16
N LYS A 207 7.79 -25.10 9.94
CA LYS A 207 9.17 -25.43 9.62
C LYS A 207 9.51 -24.83 8.26
N HIS A 208 9.86 -23.54 8.27
CA HIS A 208 10.11 -22.80 7.04
C HIS A 208 11.51 -22.18 7.09
N ASP A 209 12.31 -22.43 6.05
CA ASP A 209 13.63 -21.87 5.85
C ASP A 209 13.70 -21.27 4.44
N GLU A 210 14.08 -20.02 4.32
CA GLU A 210 14.16 -19.29 3.05
C GLU A 210 15.30 -18.28 3.06
N ALA A 211 15.98 -18.09 1.92
CA ALA A 211 17.04 -17.09 1.80
C ALA A 211 16.48 -15.68 2.14
N PHE A 212 17.09 -15.02 3.11
CA PHE A 212 16.62 -13.74 3.65
C PHE A 212 16.36 -12.69 2.56
N ARG A 213 17.29 -12.56 1.59
CA ARG A 213 17.20 -11.63 0.46
C ARG A 213 16.03 -11.91 -0.50
N ALA A 214 15.48 -13.11 -0.49
CA ALA A 214 14.44 -13.58 -1.42
C ALA A 214 13.06 -13.67 -0.78
N VAL A 215 12.92 -13.33 0.51
CA VAL A 215 11.64 -13.41 1.24
C VAL A 215 10.64 -12.41 0.67
N PRO A 216 9.51 -12.87 0.10
CA PRO A 216 8.48 -11.96 -0.40
C PRO A 216 7.74 -11.28 0.76
N SER A 217 7.30 -10.05 0.54
CA SER A 217 6.67 -9.20 1.56
C SER A 217 5.45 -9.84 2.23
N HIS A 218 4.56 -10.47 1.47
CA HIS A 218 3.38 -11.13 2.04
C HIS A 218 3.75 -12.30 2.98
N ARG A 219 4.86 -13.01 2.70
CA ARG A 219 5.35 -14.11 3.55
C ARG A 219 6.03 -13.57 4.79
N ALA A 220 6.84 -12.53 4.65
CA ALA A 220 7.43 -11.83 5.78
C ALA A 220 6.35 -11.36 6.76
N LEU A 221 5.30 -10.68 6.28
CA LEU A 221 4.19 -10.22 7.12
C LEU A 221 3.42 -11.36 7.78
N ALA A 222 3.22 -12.49 7.08
CA ALA A 222 2.60 -13.68 7.68
C ALA A 222 3.44 -14.25 8.83
N ILE A 223 4.77 -14.36 8.66
CA ILE A 223 5.69 -14.83 9.70
C ILE A 223 5.70 -13.85 10.88
N PHE A 224 5.79 -12.54 10.63
CA PHE A 224 5.75 -11.54 11.70
C PHE A 224 4.43 -11.53 12.45
N ARG A 225 3.30 -11.72 11.80
CA ARG A 225 2.00 -11.90 12.46
C ARG A 225 2.01 -13.12 13.35
N GLY A 226 2.47 -14.28 12.84
CA GLY A 226 2.60 -15.51 13.64
C GLY A 226 3.51 -15.34 14.86
N ARG A 227 4.58 -14.55 14.73
CA ARG A 227 5.47 -14.17 15.83
C ARG A 227 4.76 -13.28 16.84
N ASN A 228 4.03 -12.27 16.40
CA ASN A 228 3.27 -11.35 17.28
C ASN A 228 2.15 -12.07 18.03
N GLU A 229 1.52 -13.07 17.42
CA GLU A 229 0.51 -13.93 18.07
C GLU A 229 1.14 -15.01 18.98
N GLY A 230 2.47 -15.10 19.09
CA GLY A 230 3.17 -16.09 19.91
C GLY A 230 3.11 -17.52 19.38
N ILE A 231 2.80 -17.69 18.10
CA ILE A 231 2.69 -18.99 17.42
C ILE A 231 4.03 -19.42 16.79
N LEU A 232 4.72 -18.45 16.16
CA LEU A 232 5.97 -18.69 15.48
C LEU A 232 7.14 -18.01 16.19
N SER A 233 8.31 -18.61 16.11
CA SER A 233 9.60 -17.98 16.33
C SER A 233 10.26 -17.73 14.97
N ALA A 234 10.96 -16.62 14.83
CA ALA A 234 11.70 -16.27 13.63
C ALA A 234 13.12 -15.86 14.00
N ALA A 235 14.11 -16.40 13.31
CA ALA A 235 15.53 -16.15 13.53
C ALA A 235 16.29 -16.11 12.21
N LEU A 236 17.42 -15.39 12.19
CA LEU A 236 18.36 -15.40 11.07
C LEU A 236 19.47 -16.43 11.34
N LYS A 237 19.68 -17.32 10.39
CA LYS A 237 20.72 -18.33 10.44
C LYS A 237 21.75 -18.13 9.35
N LEU A 238 23.01 -18.33 9.67
CA LEU A 238 24.11 -18.29 8.71
C LEU A 238 25.09 -19.43 8.99
N GLY A 239 25.24 -20.33 8.02
CA GLY A 239 26.10 -21.50 8.14
C GLY A 239 25.50 -22.61 9.00
N GLU A 240 26.34 -23.58 9.36
CA GLU A 240 25.96 -24.69 10.23
C GLU A 240 26.07 -24.30 11.70
N GLU A 241 25.06 -24.64 12.49
CA GLU A 241 25.01 -24.41 13.93
C GLU A 241 25.22 -25.74 14.67
N GLY A 242 26.15 -25.77 15.63
CA GLY A 242 26.37 -26.95 16.45
C GLY A 242 27.41 -26.73 17.55
N PRO A 243 27.48 -27.67 18.51
CA PRO A 243 28.51 -27.62 19.56
C PRO A 243 29.92 -27.64 18.95
N GLY A 244 30.70 -26.59 19.25
CA GLY A 244 32.09 -26.49 18.77
C GLY A 244 32.27 -25.90 17.38
N ILE A 245 31.19 -25.63 16.65
CA ILE A 245 31.25 -24.92 15.35
C ILE A 245 31.29 -23.41 15.61
N ALA A 246 32.34 -22.75 15.08
CA ALA A 246 32.44 -21.29 15.14
C ALA A 246 31.49 -20.66 14.09
N HIS A 247 30.74 -19.65 14.49
CA HIS A 247 29.87 -18.96 13.56
C HIS A 247 30.70 -18.21 12.51
N PRO A 248 30.30 -18.16 11.21
CA PRO A 248 31.05 -17.47 10.16
C PRO A 248 31.36 -16.00 10.50
N CYS A 249 30.46 -15.31 11.19
CA CYS A 249 30.67 -13.92 11.63
C CYS A 249 31.80 -13.78 12.67
N GLU A 250 32.09 -14.81 13.46
CA GLU A 250 33.26 -14.80 14.36
C GLU A 250 34.57 -14.65 13.56
N GLY A 251 34.67 -15.37 12.45
CA GLY A 251 35.81 -15.24 11.52
C GLY A 251 35.92 -13.86 10.88
N LEU A 252 34.78 -13.24 10.55
CA LEU A 252 34.76 -11.89 10.00
C LEU A 252 35.19 -10.83 11.03
N ILE A 253 34.76 -10.98 12.28
CA ILE A 253 35.16 -10.11 13.40
C ILE A 253 36.67 -10.24 13.63
N ALA A 254 37.17 -11.46 13.74
CA ALA A 254 38.60 -11.70 13.91
C ALA A 254 39.43 -11.12 12.78
N ALA A 255 39.01 -11.31 11.53
CA ALA A 255 39.70 -10.78 10.35
C ALA A 255 39.68 -9.23 10.31
N HIS A 256 38.58 -8.61 10.74
CA HIS A 256 38.46 -7.14 10.78
C HIS A 256 39.50 -6.51 11.73
N PHE A 257 39.70 -7.11 12.88
CA PHE A 257 40.69 -6.63 13.87
C PHE A 257 42.06 -7.28 13.74
N GLY A 258 42.33 -8.02 12.67
CA GLY A 258 43.62 -8.63 12.40
C GLY A 258 43.99 -9.78 13.38
N LEU A 259 42.99 -10.35 14.07
CA LEU A 259 43.22 -11.45 15.04
C LEU A 259 43.40 -12.79 14.33
N LYS A 260 44.50 -13.47 14.63
CA LYS A 260 44.83 -14.77 14.07
C LYS A 260 45.11 -15.73 15.22
N ASN A 261 44.71 -16.99 15.06
CA ASN A 261 45.09 -18.06 16.00
C ASN A 261 46.38 -18.72 15.51
N GLU A 262 47.51 -18.28 16.04
CA GLU A 262 48.85 -18.76 15.72
C GLU A 262 49.45 -19.57 16.88
N GLY A 263 48.66 -19.92 17.89
CA GLY A 263 49.09 -20.65 19.07
C GLY A 263 49.80 -19.78 20.11
N ARG A 264 49.66 -18.46 20.06
CA ARG A 264 50.22 -17.53 21.03
C ARG A 264 49.42 -17.57 22.33
N ALA A 265 50.00 -17.06 23.43
CA ALA A 265 49.42 -17.16 24.77
C ALA A 265 48.02 -16.55 24.90
N ALA A 266 47.79 -15.38 24.30
CA ALA A 266 46.50 -14.70 24.38
C ALA A 266 45.50 -15.12 23.28
N ASP A 267 45.89 -15.90 22.27
CA ASP A 267 45.02 -16.23 21.13
C ASP A 267 43.69 -16.88 21.55
N ARG A 268 43.75 -17.79 22.53
CA ARG A 268 42.53 -18.44 23.06
C ARG A 268 41.60 -17.47 23.73
N TRP A 269 42.13 -16.54 24.52
CA TRP A 269 41.34 -15.51 25.21
C TRP A 269 40.76 -14.51 24.21
N LEU A 270 41.53 -14.07 23.20
CA LEU A 270 41.02 -13.22 22.13
C LEU A 270 39.92 -13.91 21.29
N ALA A 271 40.06 -15.19 21.01
CA ALA A 271 39.01 -15.97 20.35
C ALA A 271 37.73 -16.03 21.19
N GLU A 272 37.86 -16.11 22.51
CA GLU A 272 36.70 -15.99 23.42
C GLU A 272 36.07 -14.59 23.36
N VAL A 273 36.88 -13.54 23.36
CA VAL A 273 36.38 -12.14 23.17
C VAL A 273 35.54 -12.03 21.89
N VAL A 274 36.07 -12.53 20.76
CA VAL A 274 35.37 -12.52 19.46
C VAL A 274 34.04 -13.28 19.54
N ARG A 275 34.05 -14.49 20.10
CA ARG A 275 32.83 -15.32 20.26
C ARG A 275 31.78 -14.62 21.08
N TRP A 276 32.15 -14.01 22.22
CA TRP A 276 31.21 -13.31 23.10
C TRP A 276 30.73 -12.00 22.47
N THR A 277 31.60 -11.28 21.73
CA THR A 277 31.19 -10.12 20.95
C THR A 277 30.07 -10.50 19.98
N TRP A 278 30.22 -11.59 19.23
CA TRP A 278 29.18 -12.06 18.33
C TRP A 278 27.92 -12.46 19.08
N LYS A 279 28.02 -13.42 19.99
CA LYS A 279 26.85 -14.03 20.65
C LYS A 279 26.07 -13.09 21.56
N VAL A 280 26.76 -12.18 22.26
CA VAL A 280 26.12 -11.37 23.29
C VAL A 280 25.80 -9.95 22.84
N LYS A 281 26.62 -9.38 21.94
CA LYS A 281 26.44 -7.99 21.52
C LYS A 281 25.88 -7.86 20.11
N LEU A 282 26.44 -8.55 19.13
CA LEU A 282 26.17 -8.28 17.73
C LEU A 282 24.99 -9.08 17.17
N TYR A 283 24.89 -10.37 17.47
CA TYR A 283 23.88 -11.22 16.85
C TYR A 283 22.46 -10.69 17.05
N THR A 284 22.05 -10.49 18.29
CA THR A 284 20.68 -10.02 18.61
C THR A 284 20.40 -8.62 18.07
N SER A 285 21.41 -7.74 18.07
CA SER A 285 21.25 -6.39 17.53
C SER A 285 21.06 -6.41 16.01
N LEU A 286 21.96 -7.07 15.30
CA LEU A 286 21.90 -7.20 13.84
C LEU A 286 20.66 -7.96 13.36
N GLU A 287 20.28 -9.02 14.06
CA GLU A 287 19.04 -9.76 13.76
C GLU A 287 17.82 -8.86 13.92
N THR A 288 17.75 -8.10 15.00
CA THR A 288 16.63 -7.15 15.26
C THR A 288 16.58 -6.08 14.17
N ASP A 289 17.71 -5.50 13.82
CA ASP A 289 17.81 -4.47 12.78
C ASP A 289 17.34 -5.02 11.41
N LEU A 290 17.87 -6.18 11.02
CA LEU A 290 17.57 -6.78 9.71
C LEU A 290 16.13 -7.27 9.61
N LEU A 291 15.57 -7.89 10.66
CA LEU A 291 14.16 -8.24 10.71
C LEU A 291 13.27 -6.99 10.70
N GLY A 292 13.72 -5.91 11.32
CA GLY A 292 13.07 -4.60 11.26
C GLY A 292 13.05 -4.03 9.85
N GLU A 293 14.18 -4.02 9.14
CA GLU A 293 14.28 -3.59 7.75
C GLU A 293 13.39 -4.43 6.81
N LEU A 294 13.40 -5.76 6.98
CA LEU A 294 12.53 -6.65 6.21
C LEU A 294 11.05 -6.34 6.46
N ARG A 295 10.69 -6.08 7.71
CA ARG A 295 9.34 -5.71 8.09
C ARG A 295 8.93 -4.39 7.46
N GLU A 296 9.75 -3.35 7.56
CA GLU A 296 9.47 -2.03 6.98
C GLU A 296 9.26 -2.13 5.46
N LYS A 297 10.14 -2.82 4.76
CA LYS A 297 10.00 -3.07 3.31
C LYS A 297 8.70 -3.82 2.99
N ALA A 298 8.37 -4.84 3.76
CA ALA A 298 7.16 -5.62 3.55
C ALA A 298 5.88 -4.81 3.83
N GLU A 299 5.90 -3.94 4.85
CA GLU A 299 4.81 -3.02 5.14
C GLU A 299 4.62 -1.99 4.02
N GLU A 300 5.68 -1.41 3.48
CA GLU A 300 5.63 -0.46 2.36
C GLU A 300 5.02 -1.08 1.11
N GLU A 301 5.40 -2.30 0.77
CA GLU A 301 4.81 -3.02 -0.36
C GLU A 301 3.33 -3.33 -0.14
N ALA A 302 2.93 -3.75 1.06
CA ALA A 302 1.53 -3.99 1.40
C ALA A 302 0.69 -2.71 1.34
N ILE A 303 1.24 -1.58 1.79
CA ILE A 303 0.59 -0.26 1.69
C ILE A 303 0.43 0.14 0.23
N ALA A 304 1.46 -0.06 -0.61
CA ALA A 304 1.40 0.24 -2.03
C ALA A 304 0.34 -0.60 -2.76
N VAL A 305 0.19 -1.88 -2.41
CA VAL A 305 -0.89 -2.74 -2.94
C VAL A 305 -2.25 -2.18 -2.56
N PHE A 306 -2.45 -1.81 -1.30
CA PHE A 306 -3.71 -1.21 -0.86
C PHE A 306 -4.01 0.10 -1.62
N ALA A 307 -3.00 0.97 -1.73
CA ALA A 307 -3.14 2.25 -2.43
C ALA A 307 -3.59 2.06 -3.89
N ARG A 308 -3.00 1.11 -4.62
CA ARG A 308 -3.37 0.79 -6.01
C ARG A 308 -4.80 0.24 -6.11
N ASN A 309 -5.17 -0.70 -5.25
CA ASN A 309 -6.53 -1.24 -5.25
C ASN A 309 -7.58 -0.19 -4.87
N LEU A 310 -7.25 0.71 -3.93
CA LEU A 310 -8.13 1.82 -3.58
C LEU A 310 -8.29 2.78 -4.76
N HIS A 311 -7.21 3.13 -5.45
CA HIS A 311 -7.24 3.97 -6.65
C HIS A 311 -8.18 3.39 -7.71
N ASP A 312 -8.04 2.10 -8.03
CA ASP A 312 -8.89 1.43 -9.02
C ASP A 312 -10.36 1.41 -8.60
N LEU A 313 -10.63 1.20 -7.31
CA LEU A 313 -11.99 1.21 -6.78
C LEU A 313 -12.61 2.60 -6.84
N LEU A 314 -11.86 3.65 -6.50
CA LEU A 314 -12.32 5.04 -6.55
C LEU A 314 -12.59 5.51 -7.99
N LEU A 315 -11.76 5.07 -8.92
CA LEU A 315 -11.90 5.38 -10.35
C LEU A 315 -12.70 4.33 -11.13
N ALA A 316 -13.45 3.46 -10.45
CA ALA A 316 -14.38 2.55 -11.10
C ALA A 316 -15.46 3.30 -11.88
N ALA A 317 -15.95 2.67 -12.95
CA ALA A 317 -16.94 3.26 -13.84
C ALA A 317 -18.25 3.62 -13.11
N PRO A 318 -18.70 4.88 -13.14
CA PRO A 318 -19.98 5.28 -12.59
C PRO A 318 -21.13 4.85 -13.51
N ALA A 319 -22.20 4.30 -12.95
CA ALA A 319 -23.40 4.00 -13.71
C ALA A 319 -24.18 5.28 -14.12
N GLY A 320 -23.83 6.40 -13.51
CA GLY A 320 -24.42 7.71 -13.76
C GLY A 320 -25.76 7.96 -13.08
N PRO A 321 -26.45 9.04 -13.42
CA PRO A 321 -27.65 9.51 -12.77
C PRO A 321 -28.88 8.70 -13.17
N ARG A 322 -29.03 7.48 -12.62
CA ARG A 322 -30.12 6.55 -12.87
C ARG A 322 -30.84 6.21 -11.57
N THR A 323 -32.16 6.08 -11.61
CA THR A 323 -32.93 5.63 -10.45
C THR A 323 -32.52 4.19 -10.10
N THR A 324 -32.04 4.01 -8.88
CA THR A 324 -31.43 2.75 -8.44
C THR A 324 -32.13 2.18 -7.22
N LEU A 325 -32.51 0.91 -7.29
CA LEU A 325 -32.91 0.11 -6.14
C LEU A 325 -31.72 -0.70 -5.64
N ALA A 326 -31.37 -0.59 -4.37
CA ALA A 326 -30.31 -1.38 -3.77
C ALA A 326 -30.86 -2.49 -2.87
N LEU A 327 -30.19 -3.62 -2.92
CA LEU A 327 -30.35 -4.75 -2.01
C LEU A 327 -29.07 -4.89 -1.18
N ASP A 328 -29.18 -4.70 0.15
CA ASP A 328 -28.13 -5.04 1.11
C ASP A 328 -28.48 -6.42 1.70
N PRO A 329 -27.81 -7.49 1.23
CA PRO A 329 -28.24 -8.85 1.52
C PRO A 329 -28.06 -9.23 2.98
N GLY A 330 -29.05 -9.93 3.55
CA GLY A 330 -28.98 -10.46 4.91
C GLY A 330 -29.90 -11.64 5.11
N LEU A 331 -29.36 -12.74 5.69
CA LEU A 331 -30.15 -13.95 5.93
C LEU A 331 -31.12 -13.80 7.11
N ARG A 332 -30.61 -13.51 8.30
CA ARG A 332 -31.42 -13.46 9.54
C ARG A 332 -32.15 -12.14 9.71
N THR A 333 -31.44 -11.03 9.45
CA THR A 333 -31.95 -9.66 9.66
C THR A 333 -32.83 -9.17 8.51
N GLY A 334 -32.98 -9.97 7.44
CA GLY A 334 -33.64 -9.59 6.20
C GLY A 334 -32.72 -8.81 5.26
N CYS A 335 -33.12 -8.79 3.99
CA CYS A 335 -32.48 -7.99 2.95
C CYS A 335 -33.03 -6.55 3.04
N LYS A 336 -32.12 -5.57 3.23
CA LYS A 336 -32.50 -4.15 3.29
C LYS A 336 -32.62 -3.61 1.89
N VAL A 337 -33.67 -2.86 1.66
CA VAL A 337 -34.00 -2.27 0.36
C VAL A 337 -33.99 -0.76 0.48
N ALA A 338 -33.32 -0.10 -0.45
CA ALA A 338 -33.39 1.36 -0.59
C ALA A 338 -33.57 1.73 -2.07
N VAL A 339 -34.41 2.70 -2.36
CA VAL A 339 -34.57 3.29 -3.69
C VAL A 339 -34.08 4.72 -3.66
N VAL A 340 -33.15 5.06 -4.54
CA VAL A 340 -32.66 6.44 -4.73
C VAL A 340 -32.98 6.92 -6.14
N ASP A 341 -33.30 8.21 -6.27
CA ASP A 341 -33.48 8.83 -7.58
C ASP A 341 -32.16 9.09 -8.32
N ALA A 342 -32.23 9.65 -9.50
CA ALA A 342 -31.08 9.97 -10.34
C ALA A 342 -30.07 10.94 -9.67
N THR A 343 -30.48 11.66 -8.62
CA THR A 343 -29.60 12.58 -7.86
C THR A 343 -29.04 11.96 -6.58
N GLY A 344 -29.36 10.67 -6.32
CA GLY A 344 -28.97 9.99 -5.08
C GLY A 344 -29.87 10.29 -3.88
N LYS A 345 -31.02 11.01 -4.07
CA LYS A 345 -31.98 11.26 -3.01
C LYS A 345 -32.78 10.02 -2.69
N LEU A 346 -32.91 9.71 -1.41
CA LEU A 346 -33.69 8.57 -0.92
C LEU A 346 -35.19 8.78 -1.20
N LEU A 347 -35.80 7.82 -1.91
CA LEU A 347 -37.23 7.81 -2.23
C LEU A 347 -38.05 6.83 -1.37
N ALA A 348 -37.50 5.65 -1.11
CA ALA A 348 -38.17 4.60 -0.36
C ALA A 348 -37.17 3.65 0.30
N THR A 349 -37.60 3.04 1.40
CA THR A 349 -36.89 1.93 2.07
C THR A 349 -37.84 0.82 2.46
N ASP A 350 -37.33 -0.40 2.52
CA ASP A 350 -38.05 -1.57 3.03
C ASP A 350 -37.08 -2.63 3.59
N THR A 351 -37.62 -3.64 4.29
CA THR A 351 -36.86 -4.82 4.69
C THR A 351 -37.66 -6.05 4.29
N VAL A 352 -37.08 -6.85 3.39
CA VAL A 352 -37.72 -8.06 2.85
C VAL A 352 -36.97 -9.30 3.32
N TYR A 353 -37.67 -10.43 3.32
CA TYR A 353 -37.17 -11.69 3.90
C TYR A 353 -37.25 -12.85 2.90
N PRO A 354 -36.60 -12.78 1.74
CA PRO A 354 -36.71 -13.83 0.72
C PRO A 354 -36.02 -15.14 1.14
N HIS A 355 -35.03 -15.08 2.03
CA HIS A 355 -34.16 -16.20 2.40
C HIS A 355 -34.61 -16.88 3.70
N ALA A 356 -34.02 -18.07 3.95
CA ALA A 356 -34.23 -18.78 5.22
C ALA A 356 -33.87 -17.88 6.43
N PRO A 357 -34.62 -17.95 7.54
CA PRO A 357 -35.66 -18.91 7.85
C PRO A 357 -37.10 -18.55 7.38
N ARG A 358 -37.32 -17.30 6.93
CA ARG A 358 -38.70 -16.86 6.59
C ARG A 358 -39.16 -17.27 5.20
N ASN A 359 -38.29 -17.41 4.21
CA ASN A 359 -38.54 -17.84 2.83
C ASN A 359 -39.72 -17.14 2.15
N GLN A 360 -39.87 -15.82 2.35
CA GLN A 360 -40.95 -14.99 1.76
C GLN A 360 -40.61 -14.55 0.34
N TRP A 361 -40.26 -15.49 -0.55
CA TRP A 361 -39.75 -15.21 -1.89
C TRP A 361 -40.77 -14.48 -2.78
N ASP A 362 -41.95 -15.03 -2.96
CA ASP A 362 -42.99 -14.43 -3.81
C ASP A 362 -43.50 -13.10 -3.30
N GLN A 363 -43.63 -12.94 -1.98
CA GLN A 363 -43.96 -11.67 -1.35
C GLN A 363 -42.90 -10.62 -1.62
N THR A 364 -41.61 -11.01 -1.54
CA THR A 364 -40.50 -10.14 -1.83
C THR A 364 -40.50 -9.68 -3.29
N LEU A 365 -40.71 -10.61 -4.24
CA LEU A 365 -40.81 -10.27 -5.67
C LEU A 365 -41.94 -9.27 -5.93
N ALA A 366 -43.09 -9.45 -5.29
CA ALA A 366 -44.23 -8.52 -5.41
C ALA A 366 -43.87 -7.12 -4.85
N THR A 367 -43.25 -7.06 -3.67
CA THR A 367 -42.85 -5.80 -3.04
C THR A 367 -41.82 -5.06 -3.91
N LEU A 368 -40.77 -5.76 -4.38
CA LEU A 368 -39.75 -5.16 -5.24
C LEU A 368 -40.36 -4.71 -6.59
N GLY A 369 -41.28 -5.48 -7.18
CA GLY A 369 -41.97 -5.11 -8.41
C GLY A 369 -42.79 -3.82 -8.25
N VAL A 370 -43.49 -3.66 -7.13
CA VAL A 370 -44.23 -2.43 -6.81
C VAL A 370 -43.27 -1.25 -6.67
N LEU A 371 -42.16 -1.39 -5.93
CA LEU A 371 -41.17 -0.35 -5.75
C LEU A 371 -40.50 0.10 -7.09
N CYS A 372 -40.14 -0.90 -7.93
CA CYS A 372 -39.55 -0.62 -9.23
C CYS A 372 -40.50 0.13 -10.16
N THR A 373 -41.76 -0.30 -10.20
CA THR A 373 -42.80 0.34 -11.03
C THR A 373 -43.13 1.76 -10.53
N LYS A 374 -43.33 1.90 -9.23
CA LYS A 374 -43.71 3.18 -8.61
C LYS A 374 -42.65 4.27 -8.81
N HIS A 375 -41.38 3.92 -8.71
CA HIS A 375 -40.29 4.88 -8.72
C HIS A 375 -39.53 4.92 -10.07
N GLY A 376 -39.91 4.12 -11.06
CA GLY A 376 -39.24 4.10 -12.35
C GLY A 376 -37.77 3.67 -12.23
N VAL A 377 -37.51 2.55 -11.55
CA VAL A 377 -36.15 2.03 -11.30
C VAL A 377 -35.54 1.56 -12.63
N ASP A 378 -34.28 1.92 -12.86
CA ASP A 378 -33.48 1.47 -14.00
C ASP A 378 -32.49 0.37 -13.61
N LEU A 379 -31.91 0.49 -12.42
CA LEU A 379 -30.83 -0.37 -11.94
C LEU A 379 -31.16 -1.03 -10.60
N ILE A 380 -30.73 -2.28 -10.46
CA ILE A 380 -30.76 -3.03 -9.19
C ILE A 380 -29.32 -3.25 -8.73
N ALA A 381 -28.89 -2.54 -7.69
CA ALA A 381 -27.60 -2.68 -7.05
C ALA A 381 -27.67 -3.78 -5.98
N ILE A 382 -26.80 -4.78 -6.04
CA ILE A 382 -26.78 -5.90 -5.09
C ILE A 382 -25.43 -5.88 -4.37
N GLY A 383 -25.45 -5.69 -3.04
CA GLY A 383 -24.25 -5.79 -2.22
C GLY A 383 -23.61 -7.18 -2.32
N ASN A 384 -22.28 -7.25 -2.40
CA ASN A 384 -21.56 -8.52 -2.58
C ASN A 384 -21.25 -9.29 -1.29
N GLY A 385 -21.98 -9.03 -0.20
CA GLY A 385 -21.82 -9.70 1.08
C GLY A 385 -22.56 -11.05 1.19
N THR A 386 -22.88 -11.39 2.43
CA THR A 386 -23.60 -12.66 2.74
C THR A 386 -24.96 -12.68 2.07
N ALA A 387 -25.32 -13.80 1.40
CA ALA A 387 -26.56 -13.98 0.62
C ALA A 387 -26.66 -13.13 -0.65
N SER A 388 -25.54 -12.62 -1.16
CA SER A 388 -25.49 -11.83 -2.40
C SER A 388 -25.96 -12.65 -3.61
N ARG A 389 -25.63 -13.94 -3.67
CA ARG A 389 -25.98 -14.82 -4.79
C ARG A 389 -27.48 -15.14 -4.82
N GLU A 390 -28.03 -15.40 -3.67
CA GLU A 390 -29.48 -15.61 -3.52
C GLU A 390 -30.24 -14.32 -3.89
N SER A 391 -29.69 -13.16 -3.54
CA SER A 391 -30.24 -11.85 -3.92
C SER A 391 -30.06 -11.55 -5.40
N ASP A 392 -28.96 -11.98 -6.02
CA ASP A 392 -28.75 -11.89 -7.47
C ASP A 392 -29.75 -12.74 -8.24
N LYS A 393 -30.05 -13.97 -7.78
CA LYS A 393 -31.10 -14.84 -8.34
C LYS A 393 -32.46 -14.19 -8.19
N LEU A 394 -32.76 -13.61 -7.02
CA LEU A 394 -34.02 -12.89 -6.77
C LEU A 394 -34.20 -11.73 -7.76
N ALA A 395 -33.16 -10.94 -7.99
CA ALA A 395 -33.16 -9.85 -8.95
C ALA A 395 -33.33 -10.36 -10.40
N GLY A 396 -32.68 -11.46 -10.76
CA GLY A 396 -32.85 -12.12 -12.06
C GLY A 396 -34.30 -12.57 -12.32
N GLU A 397 -34.94 -13.15 -11.32
CA GLU A 397 -36.34 -13.55 -11.40
C GLU A 397 -37.29 -12.35 -11.46
N LEU A 398 -36.97 -11.26 -10.72
CA LEU A 398 -37.72 -10.01 -10.81
C LEU A 398 -37.67 -9.42 -12.22
N ILE A 399 -36.51 -9.40 -12.85
CA ILE A 399 -36.30 -8.91 -14.22
C ILE A 399 -37.14 -9.76 -15.20
N SER A 400 -37.09 -11.07 -15.06
CA SER A 400 -37.83 -12.00 -15.91
C SER A 400 -39.35 -11.85 -15.75
N LYS A 401 -39.81 -11.53 -14.54
CA LYS A 401 -41.23 -11.34 -14.23
C LYS A 401 -41.78 -10.01 -14.71
N TYR A 402 -40.93 -8.99 -14.79
CA TYR A 402 -41.31 -7.63 -15.20
C TYR A 402 -40.45 -7.09 -16.37
N PRO A 403 -40.45 -7.78 -17.53
CA PRO A 403 -39.56 -7.44 -18.63
C PRO A 403 -39.81 -6.01 -19.21
N GLY A 404 -41.03 -5.49 -19.04
CA GLY A 404 -41.38 -4.13 -19.49
C GLY A 404 -40.72 -2.99 -18.71
N LEU A 405 -40.08 -3.28 -17.57
CA LEU A 405 -39.38 -2.24 -16.78
C LEU A 405 -37.92 -1.99 -17.26
N GLY A 406 -37.34 -2.84 -18.10
CA GLY A 406 -35.99 -2.66 -18.61
C GLY A 406 -34.90 -2.68 -17.54
N LEU A 407 -35.15 -3.36 -16.42
CA LEU A 407 -34.24 -3.42 -15.28
C LEU A 407 -32.90 -4.09 -15.62
N THR A 408 -31.81 -3.56 -15.07
CA THR A 408 -30.47 -4.17 -15.13
C THR A 408 -29.96 -4.39 -13.72
N LYS A 409 -29.50 -5.61 -13.39
CA LYS A 409 -28.88 -5.91 -12.09
C LYS A 409 -27.37 -5.80 -12.14
N VAL A 410 -26.76 -5.34 -11.05
CA VAL A 410 -25.32 -5.12 -10.92
C VAL A 410 -24.88 -5.49 -9.51
N MET A 411 -23.83 -6.31 -9.40
CA MET A 411 -23.16 -6.54 -8.14
C MET A 411 -22.29 -5.34 -7.77
N VAL A 412 -22.39 -4.89 -6.52
CA VAL A 412 -21.70 -3.72 -6.00
C VAL A 412 -20.89 -4.10 -4.77
N SER A 413 -19.64 -3.69 -4.70
CA SER A 413 -18.85 -3.88 -3.49
C SER A 413 -19.47 -3.15 -2.31
N GLU A 414 -19.77 -3.86 -1.23
CA GLU A 414 -20.27 -3.28 0.02
C GLU A 414 -19.13 -2.93 1.02
N ALA A 415 -17.86 -3.02 0.58
CA ALA A 415 -16.70 -2.72 1.40
C ALA A 415 -16.83 -1.38 2.11
N GLY A 416 -16.73 -1.37 3.44
CA GLY A 416 -16.88 -0.18 4.27
C GLY A 416 -18.32 0.37 4.41
N ALA A 417 -19.35 -0.19 3.77
CA ALA A 417 -20.71 0.32 3.87
C ALA A 417 -21.27 0.27 5.30
N SER A 418 -20.89 -0.74 6.09
CA SER A 418 -21.24 -0.83 7.50
C SER A 418 -20.54 0.23 8.36
N VAL A 419 -19.32 0.63 8.01
CA VAL A 419 -18.60 1.73 8.67
C VAL A 419 -19.31 3.05 8.39
N TYR A 420 -19.66 3.30 7.12
CA TYR A 420 -20.45 4.47 6.74
C TYR A 420 -21.77 4.51 7.51
N SER A 421 -22.55 3.43 7.51
CA SER A 421 -23.87 3.40 8.13
C SER A 421 -23.87 3.76 9.61
N ALA A 422 -22.80 3.37 10.33
CA ALA A 422 -22.60 3.69 11.75
C ALA A 422 -21.91 5.06 11.99
N SER A 423 -21.50 5.77 10.94
CA SER A 423 -20.78 7.03 11.06
C SER A 423 -21.68 8.20 11.48
N GLU A 424 -21.07 9.22 12.09
CA GLU A 424 -21.75 10.47 12.40
C GLU A 424 -22.27 11.19 11.12
N LEU A 425 -21.51 11.07 10.02
CA LEU A 425 -21.92 11.63 8.73
C LEU A 425 -23.24 11.01 8.25
N ALA A 426 -23.35 9.67 8.26
CA ALA A 426 -24.57 8.99 7.87
C ALA A 426 -25.75 9.30 8.82
N ALA A 427 -25.47 9.47 10.12
CA ALA A 427 -26.48 9.89 11.08
C ALA A 427 -27.02 11.31 10.79
N ARG A 428 -26.17 12.21 10.32
CA ARG A 428 -26.58 13.57 9.89
C ARG A 428 -27.32 13.56 8.56
N GLU A 429 -26.89 12.73 7.61
CA GLU A 429 -27.59 12.60 6.30
C GLU A 429 -28.97 11.96 6.46
N PHE A 430 -29.13 11.04 7.38
CA PHE A 430 -30.35 10.26 7.60
C PHE A 430 -30.69 10.12 9.09
N PRO A 431 -31.10 11.21 9.77
CA PRO A 431 -31.34 11.19 11.21
C PRO A 431 -32.50 10.28 11.61
N GLU A 432 -33.52 10.14 10.75
CA GLU A 432 -34.72 9.33 11.00
C GLU A 432 -34.62 7.89 10.48
N LEU A 433 -33.52 7.56 9.77
CA LEU A 433 -33.38 6.24 9.16
C LEU A 433 -32.61 5.30 10.07
N ASP A 434 -33.13 4.07 10.21
CA ASP A 434 -32.42 3.01 10.93
C ASP A 434 -31.03 2.75 10.36
N VAL A 435 -30.05 2.53 11.24
CA VAL A 435 -28.65 2.33 10.87
C VAL A 435 -28.50 1.22 9.82
N SER A 436 -29.29 0.13 9.95
CA SER A 436 -29.21 -1.01 9.02
C SER A 436 -29.65 -0.67 7.59
N LEU A 437 -30.49 0.35 7.40
CA LEU A 437 -30.98 0.78 6.09
C LEU A 437 -30.03 1.77 5.39
N ARG A 438 -29.20 2.49 6.16
CA ARG A 438 -28.22 3.46 5.59
C ARG A 438 -27.18 2.77 4.71
N GLY A 439 -26.85 1.50 5.01
CA GLY A 439 -25.98 0.67 4.17
C GLY A 439 -26.54 0.46 2.77
N ALA A 440 -27.82 0.13 2.65
CA ALA A 440 -28.48 -0.04 1.36
C ALA A 440 -28.51 1.27 0.54
N VAL A 441 -28.72 2.41 1.18
CA VAL A 441 -28.64 3.72 0.50
C VAL A 441 -27.23 3.96 -0.06
N SER A 442 -26.20 3.65 0.73
CA SER A 442 -24.80 3.77 0.30
C SER A 442 -24.50 2.86 -0.90
N ILE A 443 -24.98 1.61 -0.89
CA ILE A 443 -24.83 0.66 -2.02
C ILE A 443 -25.46 1.24 -3.30
N ALA A 444 -26.67 1.81 -3.22
CA ALA A 444 -27.32 2.43 -4.37
C ALA A 444 -26.51 3.61 -4.94
N ARG A 445 -26.10 4.54 -4.09
CA ARG A 445 -25.32 5.72 -4.48
C ARG A 445 -23.94 5.36 -5.00
N ARG A 446 -23.34 4.31 -4.46
CA ARG A 446 -22.03 3.81 -4.89
C ARG A 446 -22.05 3.27 -6.32
N LEU A 447 -23.18 2.69 -6.75
CA LEU A 447 -23.36 2.29 -8.15
C LEU A 447 -23.48 3.51 -9.05
N GLN A 448 -24.18 4.55 -8.62
CA GLN A 448 -24.31 5.79 -9.39
C GLN A 448 -22.97 6.50 -9.57
N ASP A 449 -22.21 6.69 -8.48
CA ASP A 449 -20.86 7.28 -8.50
C ASP A 449 -20.01 6.71 -7.34
N PRO A 450 -19.10 5.76 -7.63
CA PRO A 450 -18.24 5.15 -6.61
C PRO A 450 -17.39 6.17 -5.85
N LEU A 451 -16.78 7.12 -6.55
CA LEU A 451 -15.91 8.13 -5.95
C LEU A 451 -16.66 9.02 -4.97
N ALA A 452 -17.79 9.57 -5.40
CA ALA A 452 -18.60 10.50 -4.60
C ALA A 452 -19.09 9.86 -3.28
N GLU A 453 -19.35 8.56 -3.27
CA GLU A 453 -19.81 7.85 -2.08
C GLU A 453 -18.66 7.32 -1.22
N LEU A 454 -17.60 6.75 -1.82
CA LEU A 454 -16.48 6.15 -1.09
C LEU A 454 -15.65 7.17 -0.31
N VAL A 455 -15.58 8.42 -0.76
CA VAL A 455 -14.88 9.50 -0.03
C VAL A 455 -15.49 9.81 1.34
N LYS A 456 -16.72 9.37 1.60
CA LYS A 456 -17.40 9.48 2.90
C LYS A 456 -16.89 8.49 3.94
N ILE A 457 -16.13 7.48 3.52
CA ILE A 457 -15.61 6.40 4.34
C ILE A 457 -14.12 6.66 4.58
N GLU A 458 -13.66 6.43 5.81
CA GLU A 458 -12.23 6.45 6.10
C GLU A 458 -11.52 5.42 5.21
N PRO A 459 -10.52 5.81 4.39
CA PRO A 459 -9.96 4.96 3.34
C PRO A 459 -9.49 3.59 3.83
N LYS A 460 -8.86 3.51 5.01
CA LYS A 460 -8.40 2.24 5.61
C LYS A 460 -9.56 1.28 5.94
N SER A 461 -10.77 1.77 6.09
CA SER A 461 -11.97 0.97 6.40
C SER A 461 -12.62 0.35 5.17
N ILE A 462 -12.19 0.72 3.96
CA ILE A 462 -12.69 0.15 2.71
C ILE A 462 -12.25 -1.31 2.54
N GLY A 463 -11.06 -1.68 3.08
CA GLY A 463 -10.72 -3.09 3.26
C GLY A 463 -10.24 -3.84 2.02
N VAL A 464 -9.67 -3.15 1.04
CA VAL A 464 -9.09 -3.75 -0.19
C VAL A 464 -7.58 -4.01 -0.11
N GLY A 465 -7.01 -3.96 1.10
CA GLY A 465 -5.60 -4.18 1.35
C GLY A 465 -5.26 -5.59 1.83
N GLN A 466 -3.96 -5.92 1.76
CA GLN A 466 -3.39 -7.09 2.41
C GLN A 466 -2.75 -6.69 3.73
N TYR A 467 -2.92 -7.52 4.77
CA TYR A 467 -2.28 -7.29 6.08
C TYR A 467 -2.44 -5.87 6.64
N GLN A 468 -3.54 -5.19 6.32
CA GLN A 468 -3.76 -3.78 6.66
C GLN A 468 -3.68 -3.46 8.15
N HIS A 469 -3.89 -4.46 9.01
CA HIS A 469 -3.78 -4.31 10.48
C HIS A 469 -2.38 -4.58 11.01
N ASP A 470 -1.47 -5.10 10.17
CA ASP A 470 -0.10 -5.47 10.55
C ASP A 470 0.94 -4.43 10.08
N VAL A 471 0.50 -3.40 9.38
CA VAL A 471 1.37 -2.34 8.84
C VAL A 471 1.29 -1.07 9.69
N SER A 472 2.24 -0.16 9.50
CA SER A 472 2.23 1.16 10.14
C SER A 472 0.95 1.93 9.77
N GLN A 473 0.06 2.15 10.75
CA GLN A 473 -1.22 2.83 10.54
C GLN A 473 -1.04 4.29 10.10
N LEU A 474 0.04 4.94 10.51
CA LEU A 474 0.36 6.31 10.10
C LEU A 474 0.78 6.37 8.63
N LYS A 475 1.68 5.47 8.20
CA LYS A 475 2.11 5.39 6.79
C LYS A 475 0.92 4.99 5.89
N LEU A 476 0.11 4.03 6.34
CA LEU A 476 -1.09 3.60 5.63
C LEU A 476 -2.06 4.77 5.44
N ALA A 477 -2.44 5.47 6.51
CA ALA A 477 -3.38 6.60 6.43
C ALA A 477 -2.89 7.67 5.44
N ARG A 478 -1.62 8.06 5.51
CA ARG A 478 -1.03 9.06 4.60
C ARG A 478 -1.08 8.63 3.14
N SER A 479 -0.70 7.38 2.86
CA SER A 479 -0.71 6.84 1.50
C SER A 479 -2.12 6.81 0.92
N LEU A 480 -3.11 6.36 1.70
CA LEU A 480 -4.49 6.28 1.24
C LEU A 480 -5.16 7.65 1.10
N ASP A 481 -4.85 8.60 1.99
CA ASP A 481 -5.33 9.99 1.85
C ASP A 481 -4.78 10.65 0.58
N ALA A 482 -3.51 10.41 0.23
CA ALA A 482 -2.92 10.89 -1.02
C ALA A 482 -3.65 10.30 -2.24
N VAL A 483 -3.97 9.01 -2.23
CA VAL A 483 -4.73 8.37 -3.33
C VAL A 483 -6.11 9.00 -3.49
N VAL A 484 -6.83 9.24 -2.39
CA VAL A 484 -8.15 9.88 -2.45
C VAL A 484 -8.04 11.30 -3.01
N GLU A 485 -7.06 12.07 -2.57
CA GLU A 485 -6.79 13.42 -3.08
C GLU A 485 -6.52 13.41 -4.59
N ASP A 486 -5.63 12.52 -5.03
CA ASP A 486 -5.27 12.40 -6.45
C ASP A 486 -6.47 11.99 -7.31
N CYS A 487 -7.26 11.02 -6.89
CA CYS A 487 -8.46 10.57 -7.61
C CYS A 487 -9.53 11.68 -7.74
N VAL A 488 -9.83 12.36 -6.64
CA VAL A 488 -10.85 13.43 -6.63
C VAL A 488 -10.42 14.60 -7.53
N ASN A 489 -9.16 15.01 -7.46
CA ASN A 489 -8.65 16.10 -8.29
C ASN A 489 -8.47 15.70 -9.77
N ALA A 490 -8.18 14.42 -10.06
CA ALA A 490 -8.15 13.92 -11.44
C ALA A 490 -9.52 13.97 -12.12
N VAL A 491 -10.58 13.57 -11.39
CA VAL A 491 -11.97 13.62 -11.90
C VAL A 491 -12.51 15.05 -11.95
N GLY A 492 -12.19 15.87 -10.94
CA GLY A 492 -12.79 17.19 -10.72
C GLY A 492 -14.22 17.08 -10.16
N VAL A 493 -14.74 18.16 -9.62
CA VAL A 493 -15.95 18.14 -8.82
C VAL A 493 -16.89 19.30 -9.21
N ASP A 494 -18.17 18.99 -9.46
CA ASP A 494 -19.20 20.03 -9.61
C ASP A 494 -19.54 20.62 -8.24
N VAL A 495 -19.21 21.89 -8.05
CA VAL A 495 -19.40 22.62 -6.80
C VAL A 495 -20.88 22.74 -6.39
N ASN A 496 -21.79 22.68 -7.36
CA ASN A 496 -23.21 22.83 -7.12
C ASN A 496 -23.90 21.54 -6.63
N THR A 497 -23.30 20.39 -6.87
CA THR A 497 -23.89 19.09 -6.51
C THR A 497 -23.09 18.30 -5.47
N ALA A 498 -21.81 18.60 -5.32
CA ALA A 498 -20.90 17.85 -4.47
C ALA A 498 -21.25 17.93 -2.98
N SER A 499 -21.00 16.83 -2.27
CA SER A 499 -21.05 16.79 -0.81
C SER A 499 -19.86 17.50 -0.18
N ALA A 500 -19.98 17.93 1.07
CA ALA A 500 -18.86 18.50 1.82
C ALA A 500 -17.68 17.52 1.93
N ALA A 501 -17.94 16.20 2.06
CA ALA A 501 -16.92 15.19 2.12
C ALA A 501 -16.09 15.11 0.82
N LEU A 502 -16.75 15.22 -0.34
CA LEU A 502 -16.08 15.25 -1.64
C LEU A 502 -15.29 16.54 -1.85
N LEU A 503 -15.90 17.70 -1.53
CA LEU A 503 -15.25 19.02 -1.63
C LEU A 503 -14.00 19.13 -0.74
N ALA A 504 -14.01 18.50 0.45
CA ALA A 504 -12.87 18.53 1.37
C ALA A 504 -11.61 17.83 0.82
N ARG A 505 -11.73 17.05 -0.26
CA ARG A 505 -10.62 16.38 -0.95
C ARG A 505 -10.05 17.17 -2.14
N ILE A 506 -10.68 18.28 -2.47
CA ILE A 506 -10.17 19.18 -3.51
C ILE A 506 -8.94 19.94 -3.01
N SER A 507 -7.96 20.10 -3.90
CA SER A 507 -6.72 20.83 -3.67
C SER A 507 -6.97 22.18 -2.97
N GLY A 508 -6.29 22.42 -1.87
CA GLY A 508 -6.41 23.67 -1.09
C GLY A 508 -7.64 23.77 -0.18
N LEU A 509 -8.62 22.88 -0.29
CA LEU A 509 -9.78 22.83 0.59
C LEU A 509 -9.54 21.94 1.82
N ASN A 510 -10.30 22.19 2.87
CA ASN A 510 -10.40 21.36 4.06
C ASN A 510 -11.88 21.19 4.45
N ALA A 511 -12.16 20.40 5.47
CA ALA A 511 -13.53 20.12 5.91
C ALA A 511 -14.33 21.39 6.25
N THR A 512 -13.69 22.39 6.86
CA THR A 512 -14.35 23.66 7.21
C THR A 512 -14.72 24.46 5.96
N LEU A 513 -13.80 24.59 5.01
CA LEU A 513 -14.06 25.31 3.75
C LEU A 513 -15.09 24.59 2.90
N ALA A 514 -15.03 23.27 2.82
CA ALA A 514 -16.02 22.44 2.14
C ALA A 514 -17.44 22.67 2.72
N GLN A 515 -17.55 22.68 4.04
CA GLN A 515 -18.81 22.98 4.72
C GLN A 515 -19.30 24.41 4.45
N ASN A 516 -18.39 25.38 4.44
CA ASN A 516 -18.74 26.79 4.11
C ASN A 516 -19.24 26.90 2.67
N ILE A 517 -18.66 26.18 1.71
CA ILE A 517 -19.13 26.16 0.32
C ILE A 517 -20.56 25.62 0.25
N VAL A 518 -20.85 24.51 0.92
CA VAL A 518 -22.18 23.90 0.95
C VAL A 518 -23.19 24.84 1.58
N GLN A 519 -22.90 25.42 2.74
CA GLN A 519 -23.76 26.37 3.44
C GLN A 519 -24.02 27.61 2.61
N PHE A 520 -22.99 28.13 1.94
CA PHE A 520 -23.15 29.32 1.06
C PHE A 520 -24.06 28.99 -0.11
N ARG A 521 -23.90 27.83 -0.75
CA ARG A 521 -24.76 27.35 -1.83
C ARG A 521 -26.22 27.20 -1.40
N ASP A 522 -26.43 26.60 -0.22
CA ASP A 522 -27.76 26.36 0.32
C ASP A 522 -28.48 27.66 0.68
N ALA A 523 -27.75 28.69 1.13
CA ALA A 523 -28.29 29.97 1.51
C ALA A 523 -28.50 30.93 0.32
N ASN A 524 -27.65 30.90 -0.71
CA ASN A 524 -27.60 31.85 -1.80
C ASN A 524 -27.99 31.29 -3.18
N GLY A 525 -28.25 29.98 -3.26
CA GLY A 525 -28.45 29.26 -4.51
C GLY A 525 -27.16 28.81 -5.18
N ALA A 526 -27.30 28.17 -6.33
CA ALA A 526 -26.18 27.59 -7.08
C ALA A 526 -25.18 28.69 -7.52
N PHE A 527 -23.89 28.33 -7.50
CA PHE A 527 -22.83 29.18 -8.06
C PHE A 527 -23.04 29.34 -9.57
N ALA A 528 -23.11 30.56 -10.05
CA ALA A 528 -23.20 30.85 -11.47
C ALA A 528 -21.84 30.86 -12.18
N THR A 529 -20.77 31.12 -11.45
CA THR A 529 -19.40 31.18 -11.95
C THR A 529 -18.41 30.66 -10.89
N ARG A 530 -17.22 30.25 -11.31
CA ARG A 530 -16.12 29.96 -10.38
C ARG A 530 -15.71 31.16 -9.53
N ASP A 531 -15.72 32.34 -10.09
CA ASP A 531 -15.35 33.58 -9.37
C ASP A 531 -16.27 33.86 -8.18
N ALA A 532 -17.54 33.43 -8.24
CA ALA A 532 -18.47 33.53 -7.13
C ALA A 532 -18.01 32.76 -5.86
N LEU A 533 -17.13 31.79 -5.98
CA LEU A 533 -16.51 31.07 -4.86
C LEU A 533 -15.70 31.98 -3.93
N LYS A 534 -15.16 33.10 -4.43
CA LYS A 534 -14.44 34.09 -3.62
C LYS A 534 -15.31 34.77 -2.57
N LYS A 535 -16.64 34.68 -2.71
CA LYS A 535 -17.62 35.19 -1.73
C LYS A 535 -17.84 34.23 -0.55
N VAL A 536 -17.35 32.99 -0.64
CA VAL A 536 -17.49 32.01 0.44
C VAL A 536 -16.63 32.42 1.63
N PRO A 537 -17.17 32.43 2.86
CA PRO A 537 -16.39 32.79 4.05
C PRO A 537 -15.13 31.97 4.20
N ARG A 538 -14.00 32.60 4.50
CA ARG A 538 -12.64 32.04 4.69
C ARG A 538 -12.01 31.47 3.43
N LEU A 539 -12.61 31.54 2.26
CA LEU A 539 -12.02 31.14 0.99
C LEU A 539 -11.22 32.30 0.42
N GLY A 540 -9.92 32.38 0.77
CA GLY A 540 -9.02 33.45 0.31
C GLY A 540 -8.47 33.19 -1.09
N GLU A 541 -7.75 34.19 -1.64
CA GLU A 541 -7.18 34.14 -3.00
C GLU A 541 -6.29 32.92 -3.21
N LYS A 542 -5.39 32.60 -2.26
CA LYS A 542 -4.47 31.44 -2.35
C LYS A 542 -5.24 30.11 -2.38
N THR A 543 -6.30 29.98 -1.59
CA THR A 543 -7.17 28.80 -1.59
C THR A 543 -7.95 28.69 -2.90
N PHE A 544 -8.46 29.83 -3.41
CA PHE A 544 -9.12 29.85 -4.70
C PHE A 544 -8.20 29.42 -5.83
N GLU A 545 -6.97 29.93 -5.87
CA GLU A 545 -5.94 29.52 -6.83
C GLU A 545 -5.72 28.00 -6.82
N GLN A 546 -5.58 27.40 -5.64
CA GLN A 546 -5.37 25.96 -5.50
C GLN A 546 -6.57 25.13 -5.95
N ALA A 547 -7.79 25.58 -5.68
CA ALA A 547 -9.01 24.78 -5.84
C ALA A 547 -9.72 25.01 -7.19
N ALA A 548 -9.64 26.22 -7.76
CA ALA A 548 -10.50 26.66 -8.84
C ALA A 548 -10.50 25.77 -10.08
N GLY A 549 -9.33 25.25 -10.48
CA GLY A 549 -9.22 24.39 -11.65
C GLY A 549 -9.87 23.01 -11.49
N PHE A 550 -10.05 22.56 -10.25
CA PHE A 550 -10.66 21.28 -9.91
C PHE A 550 -12.14 21.37 -9.58
N LEU A 551 -12.63 22.59 -9.28
CA LEU A 551 -14.04 22.88 -9.05
C LEU A 551 -14.70 23.30 -10.36
N ARG A 552 -15.82 22.68 -10.70
CA ARG A 552 -16.57 22.92 -11.93
C ARG A 552 -17.94 23.52 -11.66
N VAL A 553 -18.40 24.35 -12.56
CA VAL A 553 -19.76 24.89 -12.60
C VAL A 553 -20.39 24.48 -13.92
N MET A 554 -21.11 23.36 -13.93
CA MET A 554 -21.55 22.66 -15.14
C MET A 554 -22.54 23.46 -15.96
N SER A 555 -23.40 24.26 -15.34
CA SER A 555 -24.45 25.08 -16.00
C SER A 555 -24.24 26.56 -15.75
N GLY A 556 -22.99 27.00 -15.64
CA GLY A 556 -22.62 28.37 -15.31
C GLY A 556 -22.70 29.35 -16.49
N ALA A 557 -22.52 30.63 -16.17
CA ALA A 557 -22.52 31.72 -17.14
C ALA A 557 -21.31 31.67 -18.08
N ASN A 558 -20.14 31.26 -17.55
CA ASN A 558 -18.91 31.09 -18.33
C ASN A 558 -18.71 29.61 -18.71
N PRO A 559 -18.67 29.27 -20.00
CA PRO A 559 -18.50 27.87 -20.45
C PRO A 559 -17.17 27.25 -20.02
N LEU A 560 -16.12 28.05 -19.79
CA LEU A 560 -14.84 27.56 -19.30
C LEU A 560 -14.90 27.01 -17.86
N ASP A 561 -15.89 27.50 -17.07
CA ASP A 561 -16.06 27.03 -15.69
C ASP A 561 -16.52 25.57 -15.58
N ALA A 562 -17.02 24.97 -16.67
CA ALA A 562 -17.35 23.56 -16.77
C ALA A 562 -16.13 22.67 -17.12
N SER A 563 -15.01 23.29 -17.50
CA SER A 563 -13.79 22.62 -17.92
C SER A 563 -12.75 22.55 -16.80
N ALA A 564 -11.62 21.88 -17.04
CA ALA A 564 -10.46 21.91 -16.14
C ALA A 564 -9.47 23.05 -16.49
N VAL A 565 -9.83 23.96 -17.38
CA VAL A 565 -9.03 25.17 -17.64
C VAL A 565 -8.99 26.03 -16.39
N HIS A 566 -7.78 26.37 -15.92
CA HIS A 566 -7.63 27.22 -14.73
C HIS A 566 -8.02 28.67 -15.01
N PRO A 567 -8.71 29.38 -14.09
CA PRO A 567 -9.11 30.76 -14.30
C PRO A 567 -7.99 31.73 -14.66
N GLU A 568 -6.76 31.52 -14.15
CA GLU A 568 -5.59 32.34 -14.50
C GLU A 568 -5.23 32.29 -15.99
N THR A 569 -5.66 31.22 -16.70
CA THR A 569 -5.39 31.03 -18.13
C THR A 569 -6.55 31.46 -19.03
N TYR A 570 -7.66 31.99 -18.48
CA TYR A 570 -8.77 32.49 -19.28
C TYR A 570 -8.38 33.58 -20.28
N PRO A 571 -7.47 34.54 -19.95
CA PRO A 571 -6.98 35.51 -20.93
C PRO A 571 -6.32 34.85 -22.15
N LEU A 572 -5.62 33.76 -21.96
CA LEU A 572 -5.01 33.00 -23.07
C LEU A 572 -6.09 32.39 -23.97
N VAL A 573 -7.16 31.81 -23.41
CA VAL A 573 -8.26 31.24 -24.19
C VAL A 573 -8.98 32.35 -24.97
N GLN A 574 -9.18 33.52 -24.34
CA GLN A 574 -9.75 34.69 -25.02
C GLN A 574 -8.89 35.17 -26.18
N ARG A 575 -7.57 35.16 -26.04
CA ARG A 575 -6.61 35.45 -27.09
C ARG A 575 -6.70 34.46 -28.25
N ILE A 576 -6.74 33.14 -27.93
CA ILE A 576 -6.94 32.10 -28.96
C ILE A 576 -8.25 32.32 -29.72
N ALA A 577 -9.33 32.65 -29.04
CA ALA A 577 -10.62 32.93 -29.65
C ALA A 577 -10.54 34.16 -30.57
N ALA A 578 -9.93 35.26 -30.11
CA ALA A 578 -9.74 36.48 -30.89
C ALA A 578 -8.87 36.24 -32.14
N ASP A 579 -7.72 35.60 -31.99
CA ASP A 579 -6.77 35.32 -33.08
C ASP A 579 -7.35 34.38 -34.15
N THR A 580 -8.28 33.52 -33.74
CA THR A 580 -8.96 32.58 -34.64
C THR A 580 -10.28 33.12 -35.18
N GLY A 581 -10.72 34.30 -34.71
CA GLY A 581 -12.00 34.92 -35.08
C GLY A 581 -13.23 34.12 -34.67
N ARG A 582 -13.12 33.31 -33.59
CA ARG A 582 -14.17 32.45 -33.09
C ARG A 582 -14.63 32.82 -31.69
N ASP A 583 -15.88 32.51 -31.38
CA ASP A 583 -16.38 32.58 -30.01
C ASP A 583 -15.91 31.37 -29.19
N ILE A 584 -15.66 31.52 -27.89
CA ILE A 584 -15.19 30.47 -26.98
C ILE A 584 -16.12 29.24 -27.02
N ARG A 585 -17.44 29.47 -27.03
CA ARG A 585 -18.42 28.36 -27.12
C ARG A 585 -18.29 27.55 -28.38
N SER A 586 -17.92 28.20 -29.49
CA SER A 586 -17.72 27.52 -30.78
C SER A 586 -16.37 26.80 -30.88
N LEU A 587 -15.38 27.14 -30.03
CA LEU A 587 -14.10 26.44 -29.93
C LEU A 587 -14.25 25.14 -29.12
N ILE A 588 -15.07 25.16 -28.08
CA ILE A 588 -15.28 24.03 -27.20
C ILE A 588 -15.89 22.86 -27.96
N GLY A 589 -15.17 21.72 -28.01
CA GLY A 589 -15.62 20.50 -28.68
C GLY A 589 -15.35 20.43 -30.19
N ASP A 590 -14.82 21.50 -30.81
CA ASP A 590 -14.44 21.47 -32.22
C ASP A 590 -13.06 20.80 -32.41
N SER A 591 -13.04 19.47 -32.25
CA SER A 591 -11.85 18.63 -32.33
C SER A 591 -11.07 18.80 -33.66
N ALA A 592 -11.80 18.95 -34.76
CA ALA A 592 -11.19 19.08 -36.07
C ALA A 592 -10.44 20.41 -36.25
N PHE A 593 -10.94 21.46 -35.65
CA PHE A 593 -10.31 22.78 -35.69
C PHE A 593 -9.17 22.87 -34.67
N LEU A 594 -9.38 22.49 -33.43
CA LEU A 594 -8.38 22.58 -32.34
C LEU A 594 -7.09 21.78 -32.64
N LYS A 595 -7.20 20.63 -33.29
CA LYS A 595 -6.05 19.83 -33.73
C LYS A 595 -5.20 20.46 -34.85
N ARG A 596 -5.73 21.45 -35.54
CA ARG A 596 -5.00 22.20 -36.61
C ARG A 596 -4.22 23.39 -36.02
N LEU A 597 -4.54 23.81 -34.79
CA LEU A 597 -3.83 24.90 -34.17
C LEU A 597 -2.41 24.46 -33.76
N ASP A 598 -1.44 25.29 -34.05
CA ASP A 598 -0.08 25.10 -33.57
C ASP A 598 0.04 25.73 -32.17
N PRO A 599 0.22 24.93 -31.11
CA PRO A 599 0.32 25.46 -29.75
C PRO A 599 1.43 26.49 -29.56
N LYS A 600 2.51 26.40 -30.33
CA LYS A 600 3.64 27.34 -30.24
C LYS A 600 3.28 28.77 -30.56
N LYS A 601 2.24 29.00 -31.34
CA LYS A 601 1.79 30.35 -31.74
C LYS A 601 1.15 31.11 -30.57
N PHE A 602 0.71 30.40 -29.55
CA PHE A 602 -0.01 30.99 -28.41
C PHE A 602 0.82 31.03 -27.14
N THR A 603 2.07 30.59 -27.18
CA THR A 603 3.00 30.70 -26.05
C THR A 603 3.48 32.13 -25.86
N ASP A 604 3.71 32.52 -24.60
CA ASP A 604 4.29 33.80 -24.19
C ASP A 604 5.15 33.62 -22.94
N GLU A 605 5.57 34.73 -22.31
CA GLU A 605 6.40 34.72 -21.11
C GLU A 605 5.66 34.10 -19.90
N SER A 606 4.35 34.14 -19.86
CA SER A 606 3.50 33.63 -18.76
C SER A 606 3.02 32.20 -19.00
N PHE A 607 2.80 31.81 -20.26
CA PHE A 607 2.20 30.53 -20.65
C PHE A 607 3.08 29.81 -21.65
N GLY A 608 3.72 28.76 -21.21
CA GLY A 608 4.59 27.92 -22.03
C GLY A 608 3.81 26.88 -22.86
N LEU A 609 4.57 26.10 -23.62
CA LEU A 609 4.03 25.05 -24.49
C LEU A 609 3.19 24.00 -23.74
N PRO A 610 3.60 23.49 -22.54
CA PRO A 610 2.80 22.54 -21.78
C PRO A 610 1.41 23.06 -21.45
N THR A 611 1.30 24.28 -20.91
CA THR A 611 0.00 24.91 -20.56
C THR A 611 -0.89 25.12 -21.80
N VAL A 612 -0.33 25.65 -22.88
CA VAL A 612 -1.10 25.85 -24.13
C VAL A 612 -1.61 24.52 -24.68
N THR A 613 -0.78 23.49 -24.67
CA THR A 613 -1.17 22.14 -25.12
C THR A 613 -2.29 21.57 -24.28
N ASP A 614 -2.19 21.67 -22.96
CA ASP A 614 -3.22 21.18 -22.02
C ASP A 614 -4.55 21.93 -22.23
N ILE A 615 -4.50 23.23 -22.44
CA ILE A 615 -5.71 24.05 -22.72
C ILE A 615 -6.39 23.61 -24.01
N LEU A 616 -5.64 23.42 -25.10
CA LEU A 616 -6.21 22.97 -26.37
C LEU A 616 -6.84 21.58 -26.26
N GLN A 617 -6.21 20.68 -25.50
CA GLN A 617 -6.75 19.35 -25.22
C GLN A 617 -8.03 19.43 -24.37
N GLU A 618 -8.05 20.32 -23.38
CA GLU A 618 -9.20 20.51 -22.52
C GLU A 618 -10.37 21.17 -23.25
N LEU A 619 -10.11 22.09 -24.18
CA LEU A 619 -11.14 22.68 -25.05
C LEU A 619 -11.71 21.64 -26.02
N ASP A 620 -10.89 20.68 -26.50
CA ASP A 620 -11.34 19.58 -27.35
C ASP A 620 -12.37 18.67 -26.63
N LYS A 621 -12.11 18.35 -25.37
CA LYS A 621 -12.98 17.51 -24.54
C LYS A 621 -13.08 18.07 -23.13
N PRO A 622 -13.89 19.11 -22.92
CA PRO A 622 -13.95 19.81 -21.64
C PRO A 622 -14.48 18.91 -20.53
N GLY A 623 -13.80 18.95 -19.41
CA GLY A 623 -14.20 18.22 -18.21
C GLY A 623 -14.26 16.70 -18.39
N ARG A 624 -13.42 16.13 -19.28
CA ARG A 624 -13.42 14.69 -19.51
C ARG A 624 -13.19 13.92 -18.21
N ASP A 625 -14.12 13.03 -17.92
CA ASP A 625 -13.98 12.06 -16.83
C ASP A 625 -12.93 11.02 -17.23
N PRO A 626 -11.86 10.79 -16.42
CA PRO A 626 -10.84 9.80 -16.72
C PRO A 626 -11.33 8.36 -16.47
N ARG A 627 -12.48 8.18 -15.82
CA ARG A 627 -13.04 6.87 -15.50
C ARG A 627 -13.52 6.13 -16.75
N PRO A 628 -13.46 4.77 -16.77
CA PRO A 628 -13.93 3.99 -17.89
C PRO A 628 -15.46 4.07 -18.08
N GLU A 629 -15.94 3.62 -19.24
CA GLU A 629 -17.37 3.46 -19.47
C GLU A 629 -17.95 2.34 -18.63
N PHE A 630 -19.16 2.54 -18.12
CA PHE A 630 -19.86 1.58 -17.30
C PHE A 630 -20.25 0.33 -18.09
N LYS A 631 -19.83 -0.85 -17.59
CA LYS A 631 -20.16 -2.19 -18.11
C LYS A 631 -20.55 -3.11 -16.96
N THR A 632 -21.33 -4.13 -17.21
CA THR A 632 -21.78 -5.12 -16.23
C THR A 632 -21.25 -6.51 -16.56
N ALA A 633 -20.80 -7.24 -15.53
CA ALA A 633 -20.48 -8.67 -15.68
C ALA A 633 -21.75 -9.53 -15.65
N VAL A 634 -21.74 -10.62 -16.42
CA VAL A 634 -22.82 -11.60 -16.42
C VAL A 634 -22.31 -12.87 -15.76
N PHE A 635 -22.78 -13.13 -14.53
CA PHE A 635 -22.46 -14.37 -13.83
C PHE A 635 -23.27 -15.54 -14.38
N GLN A 636 -22.65 -16.72 -14.39
CA GLN A 636 -23.31 -17.93 -14.92
C GLN A 636 -24.38 -18.46 -13.97
N ASP A 637 -25.59 -18.66 -14.47
CA ASP A 637 -26.70 -19.25 -13.71
C ASP A 637 -26.37 -20.69 -13.26
N GLY A 638 -26.76 -21.03 -12.02
CA GLY A 638 -26.56 -22.36 -11.44
C GLY A 638 -25.16 -22.59 -10.85
N VAL A 639 -24.30 -21.59 -10.79
CA VAL A 639 -22.99 -21.62 -10.13
C VAL A 639 -23.04 -20.70 -8.91
N GLU A 640 -23.41 -21.25 -7.75
CA GLU A 640 -23.62 -20.49 -6.50
C GLU A 640 -22.60 -20.86 -5.41
N LYS A 641 -22.08 -22.08 -5.44
CA LYS A 641 -21.18 -22.64 -4.41
C LYS A 641 -19.92 -23.21 -5.04
N LEU A 642 -18.87 -23.33 -4.22
CA LEU A 642 -17.63 -24.00 -4.61
C LEU A 642 -17.84 -25.41 -5.17
N SER A 643 -18.82 -26.14 -4.63
CA SER A 643 -19.21 -27.49 -5.09
C SER A 643 -19.77 -27.53 -6.50
N ASP A 644 -20.28 -26.42 -7.02
CA ASP A 644 -20.86 -26.31 -8.35
C ASP A 644 -19.80 -26.11 -9.43
N LEU A 645 -18.60 -25.68 -9.01
CA LEU A 645 -17.47 -25.46 -9.89
C LEU A 645 -16.85 -26.79 -10.34
N LYS A 646 -16.57 -26.89 -11.63
CA LYS A 646 -15.85 -28.03 -12.22
C LYS A 646 -14.61 -27.50 -12.95
N PRO A 647 -13.45 -28.17 -12.79
CA PRO A 647 -12.28 -27.85 -13.60
C PRO A 647 -12.62 -27.82 -15.09
N GLY A 648 -12.16 -26.81 -15.80
CA GLY A 648 -12.45 -26.56 -17.21
C GLY A 648 -13.63 -25.63 -17.51
N MET A 649 -14.46 -25.29 -16.51
CA MET A 649 -15.52 -24.27 -16.69
C MET A 649 -14.89 -22.92 -17.05
N VAL A 650 -15.49 -22.23 -18.01
CA VAL A 650 -15.14 -20.85 -18.40
C VAL A 650 -16.24 -19.93 -17.88
N LEU A 651 -15.86 -19.00 -17.02
CA LEU A 651 -16.76 -18.11 -16.32
C LEU A 651 -16.34 -16.65 -16.58
N GLU A 652 -17.30 -15.74 -16.53
CA GLU A 652 -17.04 -14.31 -16.42
C GLU A 652 -16.95 -13.94 -14.94
N GLY A 653 -16.01 -13.09 -14.59
CA GLY A 653 -15.81 -12.64 -13.22
C GLY A 653 -15.34 -11.20 -13.14
N VAL A 654 -15.39 -10.65 -11.94
CA VAL A 654 -14.92 -9.29 -11.63
C VAL A 654 -13.66 -9.38 -10.78
N ILE A 655 -12.61 -8.67 -11.15
CA ILE A 655 -11.41 -8.55 -10.34
C ILE A 655 -11.76 -7.79 -9.05
N THR A 656 -11.58 -8.42 -7.90
CA THR A 656 -11.85 -7.82 -6.59
C THR A 656 -10.62 -7.22 -5.96
N ASN A 657 -9.44 -7.82 -6.21
CA ASN A 657 -8.18 -7.38 -5.65
C ASN A 657 -7.02 -7.85 -6.53
N VAL A 658 -6.01 -7.00 -6.70
CA VAL A 658 -4.77 -7.32 -7.41
C VAL A 658 -3.60 -7.27 -6.44
N THR A 659 -2.73 -8.27 -6.52
CA THR A 659 -1.56 -8.43 -5.67
C THR A 659 -0.34 -8.74 -6.51
N ASN A 660 0.86 -8.65 -5.95
CA ASN A 660 2.10 -8.92 -6.70
C ASN A 660 2.22 -10.37 -7.22
N PHE A 661 1.49 -11.32 -6.63
CA PHE A 661 1.50 -12.72 -7.05
C PHE A 661 0.30 -13.15 -7.90
N GLY A 662 -0.65 -12.24 -8.16
CA GLY A 662 -1.82 -12.52 -9.00
C GLY A 662 -3.03 -11.68 -8.67
N ALA A 663 -4.17 -12.05 -9.21
CA ALA A 663 -5.44 -11.34 -9.06
C ALA A 663 -6.53 -12.24 -8.45
N PHE A 664 -7.32 -11.67 -7.57
CA PHE A 664 -8.52 -12.31 -7.03
C PHE A 664 -9.72 -11.94 -7.88
N VAL A 665 -10.54 -12.93 -8.18
CA VAL A 665 -11.68 -12.79 -9.10
C VAL A 665 -12.95 -13.35 -8.44
N ASP A 666 -13.95 -12.50 -8.32
CA ASP A 666 -15.32 -12.94 -8.00
C ASP A 666 -15.94 -13.57 -9.26
N ILE A 667 -16.17 -14.86 -9.23
CA ILE A 667 -16.73 -15.66 -10.33
C ILE A 667 -18.16 -16.11 -10.07
N GLY A 668 -18.82 -15.49 -9.09
CA GLY A 668 -20.18 -15.84 -8.78
C GLY A 668 -20.38 -16.87 -7.66
N VAL A 669 -19.32 -17.30 -6.97
CA VAL A 669 -19.39 -18.15 -5.78
C VAL A 669 -19.02 -17.37 -4.52
N HIS A 670 -19.28 -17.94 -3.32
CA HIS A 670 -19.04 -17.25 -2.04
C HIS A 670 -17.55 -17.05 -1.69
N GLN A 671 -16.65 -17.43 -2.57
CA GLN A 671 -15.19 -17.34 -2.39
C GLN A 671 -14.54 -16.85 -3.68
N ASP A 672 -13.72 -15.82 -3.60
CA ASP A 672 -12.94 -15.37 -4.75
C ASP A 672 -11.94 -16.44 -5.19
N GLY A 673 -11.80 -16.63 -6.48
CA GLY A 673 -10.78 -17.46 -7.08
C GLY A 673 -9.50 -16.68 -7.28
N LEU A 674 -8.35 -17.37 -7.29
CA LEU A 674 -7.03 -16.78 -7.54
C LEU A 674 -6.56 -17.11 -8.94
N VAL A 675 -6.27 -16.09 -9.74
CA VAL A 675 -5.44 -16.18 -10.95
C VAL A 675 -4.02 -15.85 -10.57
N HIS A 676 -3.13 -16.85 -10.56
CA HIS A 676 -1.71 -16.61 -10.29
C HIS A 676 -1.08 -15.77 -11.40
N ILE A 677 -0.03 -14.98 -11.09
CA ILE A 677 0.65 -14.10 -12.06
C ILE A 677 1.04 -14.81 -13.36
N SER A 678 1.47 -16.07 -13.28
CA SER A 678 1.81 -16.88 -14.47
C SER A 678 0.61 -17.28 -15.31
N ALA A 679 -0.61 -17.14 -14.82
CA ALA A 679 -1.86 -17.50 -15.47
C ALA A 679 -2.68 -16.29 -15.94
N LEU A 680 -2.18 -15.07 -15.77
CA LEU A 680 -2.85 -13.83 -16.18
C LEU A 680 -2.79 -13.58 -17.69
N SER A 681 -1.70 -13.98 -18.34
CA SER A 681 -1.48 -13.75 -19.78
C SER A 681 -0.63 -14.84 -20.39
N GLU A 682 -0.72 -15.02 -21.72
CA GLU A 682 0.18 -15.87 -22.50
C GLU A 682 1.62 -15.32 -22.54
N LYS A 683 1.79 -14.02 -22.33
CA LYS A 683 3.10 -13.36 -22.24
C LYS A 683 3.57 -13.34 -20.79
N PHE A 684 4.88 -13.29 -20.61
CA PHE A 684 5.46 -13.11 -19.27
C PHE A 684 4.97 -11.78 -18.66
N VAL A 685 4.36 -11.86 -17.49
CA VAL A 685 3.86 -10.72 -16.73
C VAL A 685 4.82 -10.48 -15.57
N LYS A 686 5.36 -9.27 -15.48
CA LYS A 686 6.22 -8.85 -14.37
C LYS A 686 5.39 -8.26 -13.23
N ASP A 687 4.41 -7.46 -13.56
CA ASP A 687 3.48 -6.84 -12.61
C ASP A 687 2.03 -7.15 -13.03
N PRO A 688 1.22 -7.80 -12.20
CA PRO A 688 -0.20 -8.07 -12.47
C PRO A 688 -1.02 -6.84 -12.86
N TYR A 689 -0.67 -5.67 -12.37
CA TYR A 689 -1.35 -4.40 -12.67
C TYR A 689 -1.17 -3.93 -14.12
N GLU A 690 -0.19 -4.48 -14.85
CA GLU A 690 -0.05 -4.23 -16.30
C GLU A 690 -1.14 -4.94 -17.12
N VAL A 691 -1.79 -5.96 -16.53
CA VAL A 691 -2.75 -6.82 -17.22
C VAL A 691 -4.17 -6.58 -16.73
N VAL A 692 -4.38 -6.44 -15.43
CA VAL A 692 -5.71 -6.33 -14.82
C VAL A 692 -5.72 -5.29 -13.69
N LYS A 693 -6.91 -4.71 -13.44
CA LYS A 693 -7.19 -3.78 -12.36
C LYS A 693 -8.39 -4.24 -11.54
N ALA A 694 -8.49 -3.79 -10.29
CA ALA A 694 -9.69 -4.04 -9.50
C ALA A 694 -10.92 -3.41 -10.18
N GLY A 695 -12.00 -4.17 -10.31
CA GLY A 695 -13.21 -3.80 -11.04
C GLY A 695 -13.25 -4.26 -12.51
N ASP A 696 -12.16 -4.75 -13.09
CA ASP A 696 -12.17 -5.28 -14.44
C ASP A 696 -13.01 -6.54 -14.56
N ILE A 697 -13.76 -6.64 -15.65
CA ILE A 697 -14.51 -7.84 -16.03
C ILE A 697 -13.62 -8.71 -16.89
N VAL A 698 -13.39 -9.94 -16.45
CA VAL A 698 -12.48 -10.89 -17.10
C VAL A 698 -13.14 -12.24 -17.33
N LYS A 699 -12.69 -12.95 -18.39
CA LYS A 699 -13.02 -14.36 -18.58
C LYS A 699 -11.94 -15.21 -17.95
N VAL A 700 -12.37 -16.18 -17.14
CA VAL A 700 -11.46 -17.08 -16.43
C VAL A 700 -11.90 -18.54 -16.61
N LYS A 701 -10.91 -19.43 -16.64
CA LYS A 701 -11.13 -20.87 -16.63
C LYS A 701 -10.81 -21.44 -15.25
N VAL A 702 -11.69 -22.29 -14.73
CA VAL A 702 -11.47 -22.99 -13.46
C VAL A 702 -10.43 -24.08 -13.68
N MET A 703 -9.31 -23.99 -12.94
CA MET A 703 -8.21 -24.94 -13.04
C MET A 703 -8.26 -25.98 -11.93
N GLU A 704 -8.52 -25.55 -10.71
CA GLU A 704 -8.55 -26.38 -9.52
C GLU A 704 -9.61 -25.88 -8.54
N VAL A 705 -10.30 -26.82 -7.86
CA VAL A 705 -11.27 -26.52 -6.80
C VAL A 705 -10.91 -27.34 -5.57
N ASP A 706 -10.49 -26.68 -4.50
CA ASP A 706 -10.20 -27.30 -3.19
C ASP A 706 -11.26 -26.89 -2.17
N VAL A 707 -12.33 -27.68 -2.13
CA VAL A 707 -13.47 -27.43 -1.25
C VAL A 707 -13.09 -27.46 0.24
N PRO A 708 -12.27 -28.41 0.74
CA PRO A 708 -11.83 -28.44 2.14
C PRO A 708 -11.08 -27.18 2.58
N ARG A 709 -10.33 -26.56 1.68
CA ARG A 709 -9.54 -25.36 1.95
C ARG A 709 -10.21 -24.06 1.50
N ASN A 710 -11.40 -24.12 0.94
CA ASN A 710 -12.10 -22.99 0.35
C ASN A 710 -11.24 -22.24 -0.69
N ARG A 711 -10.65 -22.97 -1.65
CA ARG A 711 -9.78 -22.38 -2.67
C ARG A 711 -10.22 -22.73 -4.08
N VAL A 712 -10.09 -21.76 -4.98
CA VAL A 712 -10.30 -21.92 -6.42
C VAL A 712 -9.08 -21.38 -7.15
N GLY A 713 -8.43 -22.22 -7.94
CA GLY A 713 -7.40 -21.82 -8.88
C GLY A 713 -8.02 -21.50 -10.24
N LEU A 714 -7.69 -20.34 -10.78
CA LEU A 714 -8.22 -19.83 -12.03
C LEU A 714 -7.08 -19.51 -13.02
N SER A 715 -7.40 -19.50 -14.31
CA SER A 715 -6.51 -19.01 -15.36
C SER A 715 -7.27 -18.09 -16.31
N MET A 716 -6.67 -16.99 -16.71
CA MET A 716 -7.13 -16.14 -17.80
C MET A 716 -6.65 -16.65 -19.18
N ARG A 717 -5.73 -17.61 -19.20
CA ARG A 717 -5.27 -18.28 -20.41
C ARG A 717 -6.23 -19.40 -20.76
N MET A 718 -7.00 -19.20 -21.81
CA MET A 718 -8.03 -20.15 -22.21
C MET A 718 -7.46 -21.48 -22.75
N GLY A 719 -6.19 -21.50 -23.13
CA GLY A 719 -5.46 -22.71 -23.58
C GLY A 719 -5.03 -23.64 -22.44
N ASP A 720 -5.02 -23.18 -21.18
CA ASP A 720 -4.57 -24.00 -20.06
C ASP A 720 -5.48 -25.21 -19.82
N THR A 721 -4.86 -26.35 -19.50
CA THR A 721 -5.58 -27.60 -19.23
C THR A 721 -5.66 -27.85 -17.72
N PRO A 722 -6.87 -28.12 -17.16
CA PRO A 722 -7.01 -28.43 -15.74
C PRO A 722 -6.16 -29.63 -15.33
N GLY A 723 -5.44 -29.49 -14.22
CA GLY A 723 -4.56 -30.54 -13.68
C GLY A 723 -3.11 -30.50 -14.16
N GLU A 724 -2.75 -29.71 -15.12
CA GLU A 724 -1.33 -29.44 -15.46
C GLU A 724 -0.76 -28.39 -14.50
N LYS A 725 0.34 -28.74 -13.82
CA LYS A 725 1.08 -27.77 -13.00
C LYS A 725 1.80 -26.79 -13.91
N VAL A 726 1.52 -25.52 -13.77
CA VAL A 726 2.25 -24.43 -14.43
C VAL A 726 3.62 -24.30 -13.73
N ASP A 727 4.64 -24.98 -14.27
CA ASP A 727 6.03 -24.86 -13.80
C ASP A 727 6.60 -23.50 -14.23
N GLY A 728 6.70 -22.57 -13.31
CA GLY A 728 7.46 -21.34 -13.49
C GLY A 728 8.96 -21.58 -13.36
N LYS A 729 9.64 -21.90 -14.45
CA LYS A 729 11.11 -21.83 -14.55
C LYS A 729 11.54 -20.71 -15.50
N PRO A 730 12.47 -19.83 -15.09
CA PRO A 730 13.07 -18.88 -16.02
C PRO A 730 13.97 -19.62 -17.02
N GLY A 731 13.82 -19.31 -18.29
CA GLY A 731 14.53 -19.94 -19.39
C GLY A 731 16.04 -19.74 -19.31
N GLY A 732 16.77 -20.84 -19.19
CA GLY A 732 18.19 -20.95 -19.50
C GLY A 732 18.38 -21.96 -20.62
N GLN A 733 18.90 -21.51 -21.75
CA GLN A 733 19.28 -22.38 -22.87
C GLN A 733 20.30 -23.42 -22.44
N ALA A 734 20.02 -24.70 -22.65
CA ALA A 734 21.04 -25.72 -22.71
C ALA A 734 20.83 -26.61 -23.94
N ARG A 735 21.86 -26.66 -24.74
CA ARG A 735 22.02 -27.52 -25.93
C ARG A 735 21.97 -29.00 -25.55
N GLY A 736 21.32 -29.80 -26.39
CA GLY A 736 21.15 -31.19 -26.21
C GLY A 736 22.41 -32.02 -26.43
N ASN A 737 22.44 -33.20 -25.83
CA ASN A 737 23.00 -34.38 -26.47
C ASN A 737 22.31 -35.63 -25.94
N GLY A 738 22.03 -36.56 -26.82
CA GLY A 738 21.18 -37.70 -26.61
C GLY A 738 21.81 -38.88 -25.83
N GLY A 739 20.95 -39.72 -25.28
CA GLY A 739 21.31 -40.99 -24.67
C GLY A 739 20.07 -41.71 -24.13
N LYS A 740 19.72 -42.83 -24.71
CA LYS A 740 18.57 -43.72 -24.43
C LYS A 740 18.68 -44.50 -23.10
N PRO A 741 17.62 -45.14 -22.66
CA PRO A 741 17.24 -45.30 -21.27
C PRO A 741 17.67 -46.64 -20.63
N ARG A 742 17.77 -46.67 -19.30
CA ARG A 742 17.70 -47.91 -18.52
C ARG A 742 16.69 -47.74 -17.38
N ALA A 743 15.75 -48.65 -17.34
CA ALA A 743 14.76 -48.82 -16.31
C ALA A 743 15.42 -49.35 -15.03
N ASP A 744 15.06 -48.80 -13.87
CA ASP A 744 15.03 -49.62 -12.67
C ASP A 744 13.97 -49.11 -11.67
N LYS A 745 13.34 -50.07 -10.98
CA LYS A 745 12.20 -49.95 -10.11
C LYS A 745 12.62 -49.48 -8.71
N GLY A 746 11.92 -48.47 -8.18
CA GLY A 746 12.09 -48.09 -6.78
C GLY A 746 10.97 -47.20 -6.28
N ALA A 747 10.37 -47.58 -5.19
CA ALA A 747 9.17 -47.14 -4.47
C ALA A 747 8.84 -45.63 -4.40
N PRO A 748 7.60 -45.26 -4.10
CA PRO A 748 7.10 -43.88 -4.31
C PRO A 748 7.62 -42.91 -3.25
N ARG A 749 8.40 -41.94 -3.67
CA ARG A 749 8.69 -40.75 -2.90
C ARG A 749 7.47 -39.80 -2.97
N GLN A 750 6.89 -39.52 -1.83
CA GLN A 750 5.96 -38.43 -1.66
C GLN A 750 6.59 -37.12 -2.11
N THR A 751 6.12 -36.56 -3.21
CA THR A 751 6.44 -35.21 -3.66
C THR A 751 5.65 -34.23 -2.80
N GLN A 752 6.34 -33.48 -1.96
CA GLN A 752 5.79 -32.36 -1.24
C GLN A 752 5.41 -31.27 -2.26
N SER A 753 4.11 -30.96 -2.32
CA SER A 753 3.57 -29.83 -3.05
C SER A 753 4.02 -28.51 -2.42
N ALA A 754 4.41 -27.54 -3.23
CA ALA A 754 4.71 -26.18 -2.80
C ALA A 754 3.51 -25.55 -2.06
N PRO A 755 3.73 -24.85 -0.96
CA PRO A 755 2.63 -24.32 -0.15
C PRO A 755 1.94 -23.14 -0.83
N ALA A 756 0.66 -23.30 -1.11
CA ALA A 756 -0.20 -22.19 -1.46
C ALA A 756 -0.71 -21.50 -0.19
N ASN A 757 -0.75 -20.18 -0.21
CA ASN A 757 -0.98 -19.27 0.92
C ASN A 757 -2.28 -19.52 1.72
N ASN A 758 -2.21 -20.23 2.84
CA ASN A 758 -3.34 -20.39 3.79
C ASN A 758 -3.63 -19.10 4.61
N ALA A 759 -2.70 -18.16 4.66
CA ALA A 759 -2.82 -16.96 5.48
C ALA A 759 -3.94 -16.01 5.02
N MET A 760 -4.25 -15.97 3.72
CA MET A 760 -5.26 -15.06 3.17
C MET A 760 -6.70 -15.57 3.34
N ALA A 761 -6.95 -16.87 3.18
CA ALA A 761 -8.30 -17.43 3.39
C ALA A 761 -8.78 -17.29 4.85
N SER A 762 -7.86 -17.33 5.82
CA SER A 762 -8.15 -17.13 7.25
C SER A 762 -8.45 -15.67 7.61
N LEU A 763 -7.94 -14.71 6.84
CA LEU A 763 -8.21 -13.29 7.05
C LEU A 763 -9.67 -12.92 6.77
N PHE A 764 -10.25 -13.51 5.73
CA PHE A 764 -11.67 -13.32 5.40
C PHE A 764 -12.61 -14.09 6.34
N ALA A 765 -12.17 -15.23 6.88
CA ALA A 765 -12.95 -15.98 7.86
C ALA A 765 -13.01 -15.26 9.23
N ASN A 766 -11.94 -14.59 9.65
CA ASN A 766 -11.88 -13.88 10.94
C ASN A 766 -12.59 -12.52 10.93
N ALA A 767 -12.68 -11.83 9.79
CA ALA A 767 -13.53 -10.64 9.66
C ALA A 767 -15.01 -10.94 9.95
N LYS A 768 -15.43 -12.21 9.81
CA LYS A 768 -16.78 -12.68 10.19
C LYS A 768 -16.92 -13.03 11.67
N GLN A 769 -15.85 -13.34 12.40
CA GLN A 769 -15.94 -13.71 13.83
C GLN A 769 -15.82 -12.52 14.80
N LEU A 770 -15.28 -11.38 14.37
CA LEU A 770 -15.28 -10.14 15.16
C LEU A 770 -16.61 -9.36 15.09
N ARG A 771 -17.63 -9.95 14.47
CA ARG A 771 -19.02 -9.45 14.43
C ARG A 771 -19.98 -10.27 15.32
N LYS A 772 -19.46 -10.86 16.41
CA LYS A 772 -20.31 -11.37 17.49
C LYS A 772 -20.16 -10.54 18.75
#